data_f6b3b4d6628c3d94ef41500523529f6f
#
_entry.id   f6b3b4d6628c3d94ef41500523529f6f
#
_cell.length_a   1.000
_cell.length_b   1.000
_cell.length_c   1.000
_cell.angle_alpha   90.00
_cell.angle_beta   90.00
_cell.angle_gamma   90.00
#
_symmetry.space_group_name_H-M   'P 1'
#
loop_
_entity.id
_entity.type
_entity.pdbx_description
1 polymer ?
#
loop_
_entity_poly.entity_id
_entity_poly.type
_entity_poly.pdbx_seq_one_letter_code
_entity_poly.pdbx_strand_id
1 'polypeptide(L)'
;MKKGRVMNCLISVLLIILTLFTSVSMVYAEDEEASQDQELVSESKEDREEVVDESEDILDDDKEPAKDLERDARIEQQIKQILKDIGVGFAESDSESDSVSDDEPTTQNAPRMARAARAAGETITTGALKKNIGRIDVIDYNDPSWPQLMTWKEGKLGNTGTQEALFCTNPTITFKAGTKTGVDASTIYNKQTIQTVAAMLYYYDHYMCKSINSDYEYLMKQCAVWWVLNEVHGWFANGVQIETGNGVKCACGTWLSSHKGDYYANGLVWAGENYKYFTDAKGIIYQGDGQPLSKWWGSYNPSGFAKVKKTSGNTTVTTSNSSYSLEGAEYSVYSNAACTSRVGTLKTDANGNSGTLKLNAGTYYVKETKAPKGYALDSSIKAVTVTSGNTATVSFVEQPQMARPDLLLSKVDAETAKNQPQGSATLKGAQFTVKFYDGNYTTDPKDSGKKPLRTWVFETDKDGYCKYDAKYKVSGDALYTTAKGISALPLGTVTIQETKAPEGYLLNSKVYVKQITASGAAETVKTYSQPTVPENILKLELVKVQEGTDIKIPGAVFEHIKPDGRKERLTTDQNGALTIKGLTHGVHKLQEVSVMDGYVVNNNLVEFKVGTDNRITLTSKANDSVGKITFTVKKDGNVSMTVEDKLAPFKLQLKKENEKGTVLEGAEFTLYEDPECKQVVHKATTNAKGILSFENLTIGKKYYLVETKAPQGYRIPVSSKGEMIVYEVSVTSTPVKDQFTFHVNGKDYNSDSDGMFTVTGTKADRIANMTIINTTGKKLPNTGSNQMLILLMAAFAAGAVVLMTKRR
;
A
#
# COMPACT_ATOMS: atom_id res chain seq x y z
N MET A 1 -16.32 16.47 54.53
CA MET A 1 -16.16 17.91 54.25
C MET A 1 -14.69 18.34 54.06
N LYS A 2 -13.96 17.69 53.21
CA LYS A 2 -12.57 18.08 52.83
C LYS A 2 -12.32 18.17 51.30
N LYS A 3 -13.34 17.94 50.48
CA LYS A 3 -13.22 18.05 48.99
C LYS A 3 -13.75 19.36 48.41
N GLY A 4 -14.45 20.20 49.19
CA GLY A 4 -15.00 21.46 48.68
C GLY A 4 -14.07 22.67 48.78
N ARG A 5 -13.02 22.61 49.60
CA ARG A 5 -12.07 23.75 49.76
C ARG A 5 -10.94 23.78 48.72
N VAL A 6 -10.61 22.64 48.12
CA VAL A 6 -9.55 22.59 47.06
C VAL A 6 -10.10 23.06 45.73
N MET A 7 -11.39 22.85 45.51
CA MET A 7 -12.04 23.25 44.24
C MET A 7 -12.28 24.76 44.15
N ASN A 8 -12.53 25.42 45.26
CA ASN A 8 -12.70 26.88 45.28
C ASN A 8 -11.38 27.64 45.14
N CYS A 9 -10.25 27.08 45.62
CA CYS A 9 -8.93 27.67 45.38
C CYS A 9 -8.49 27.55 43.90
N LEU A 10 -8.80 26.44 43.22
CA LEU A 10 -8.49 26.25 41.80
C LEU A 10 -9.36 27.12 40.86
N ILE A 11 -10.58 27.41 41.24
CA ILE A 11 -11.47 28.31 40.49
C ILE A 11 -11.03 29.77 40.62
N SER A 12 -10.55 30.17 41.82
CA SER A 12 -10.05 31.53 42.02
C SER A 12 -8.72 31.78 41.31
N VAL A 13 -7.85 30.81 41.25
CA VAL A 13 -6.59 30.92 40.46
C VAL A 13 -6.87 30.93 38.96
N LEU A 14 -7.87 30.18 38.50
CA LEU A 14 -8.27 30.17 37.08
C LEU A 14 -8.96 31.48 36.65
N LEU A 15 -9.69 32.14 37.55
CA LEU A 15 -10.30 33.45 37.28
C LEU A 15 -9.27 34.59 37.23
N ILE A 16 -8.23 34.52 38.04
CA ILE A 16 -7.13 35.50 38.05
C ILE A 16 -6.27 35.34 36.81
N ILE A 17 -6.05 34.10 36.32
CA ILE A 17 -5.36 33.87 35.07
C ILE A 17 -6.22 34.32 33.87
N LEU A 18 -7.53 34.20 33.92
CA LEU A 18 -8.40 34.62 32.81
C LEU A 18 -8.52 36.15 32.72
N THR A 19 -8.45 36.89 33.85
CA THR A 19 -8.46 38.36 33.83
C THR A 19 -7.11 38.95 33.39
N LEU A 20 -6.00 38.24 33.62
CA LEU A 20 -4.69 38.64 33.09
C LEU A 20 -4.56 38.40 31.58
N PHE A 21 -5.22 37.38 31.04
CA PHE A 21 -5.24 37.12 29.59
C PHE A 21 -6.11 38.08 28.79
N THR A 22 -7.18 38.63 29.37
CA THR A 22 -8.05 39.62 28.69
C THR A 22 -7.46 41.02 28.60
N SER A 23 -6.50 41.35 29.43
CA SER A 23 -5.81 42.68 29.37
C SER A 23 -4.64 42.67 28.40
N VAL A 24 -4.10 41.51 28.02
CA VAL A 24 -3.02 41.41 27.01
C VAL A 24 -3.54 41.21 25.59
N SER A 25 -4.79 40.72 25.44
CA SER A 25 -5.42 40.47 24.13
C SER A 25 -6.03 41.70 23.47
N MET A 26 -6.08 42.85 24.16
CA MET A 26 -6.62 44.10 23.59
C MET A 26 -5.59 45.01 22.92
N VAL A 27 -4.31 44.61 22.91
CA VAL A 27 -3.26 45.41 22.28
C VAL A 27 -2.78 44.84 20.91
N TYR A 28 -3.29 43.66 20.49
CA TYR A 28 -2.89 43.01 19.23
C TYR A 28 -4.05 42.74 18.25
N ALA A 29 -5.15 43.47 18.33
CA ALA A 29 -6.29 43.28 17.43
C ALA A 29 -6.63 44.54 16.59
N GLU A 30 -5.62 45.31 16.19
CA GLU A 30 -5.82 46.34 15.16
C GLU A 30 -4.57 46.35 14.29
N ASP A 31 -4.48 45.45 13.32
CA ASP A 31 -3.67 45.60 12.10
C ASP A 31 -3.80 44.30 11.24
N GLU A 32 -5.02 44.01 10.75
CA GLU A 32 -5.24 43.15 9.59
C GLU A 32 -6.62 43.45 8.99
N GLU A 33 -6.75 44.54 8.25
CA GLU A 33 -7.69 44.72 7.14
C GLU A 33 -7.32 45.97 6.37
N ALA A 34 -6.48 45.81 5.37
CA ALA A 34 -6.48 46.67 4.20
C ALA A 34 -5.52 46.14 3.14
N SER A 35 -5.96 45.30 2.29
CA SER A 35 -5.50 45.23 0.89
C SER A 35 -6.49 44.41 0.07
N GLN A 36 -7.38 45.07 -0.61
CA GLN A 36 -7.81 44.81 -2.00
C GLN A 36 -8.84 45.86 -2.39
N ASP A 37 -8.50 46.63 -3.28
CA ASP A 37 -8.98 46.86 -4.61
C ASP A 37 -8.72 48.30 -5.07
N GLN A 38 -7.98 48.31 -6.13
CA GLN A 38 -7.75 49.52 -6.98
C GLN A 38 -9.03 49.82 -7.76
N GLU A 39 -9.19 51.06 -8.02
CA GLU A 39 -9.40 51.74 -9.31
C GLU A 39 -10.47 52.82 -9.29
N LEU A 40 -9.94 53.96 -9.63
CA LEU A 40 -10.48 55.03 -10.52
C LEU A 40 -11.36 56.17 -9.96
N VAL A 41 -10.76 57.31 -10.28
CA VAL A 41 -11.34 58.55 -10.78
C VAL A 41 -11.59 59.71 -9.78
N SER A 42 -10.58 60.60 -9.87
CA SER A 42 -10.59 62.04 -10.07
C SER A 42 -11.74 62.92 -9.52
N GLU A 43 -11.18 64.04 -9.06
CA GLU A 43 -11.69 65.40 -9.15
C GLU A 43 -12.39 66.03 -7.96
N SER A 44 -11.69 67.03 -7.51
CA SER A 44 -12.05 68.41 -7.24
C SER A 44 -12.60 68.83 -5.88
N LYS A 45 -11.76 69.57 -5.23
CA LYS A 45 -11.89 70.96 -4.78
C LYS A 45 -12.93 71.36 -3.72
N GLU A 46 -12.33 72.13 -2.81
CA GLU A 46 -12.75 73.37 -2.15
C GLU A 46 -13.51 73.30 -0.81
N ASP A 47 -12.73 73.85 0.11
CA ASP A 47 -13.07 74.87 1.13
C ASP A 47 -14.25 74.65 2.07
N ARG A 48 -13.97 74.54 3.36
CA ARG A 48 -14.34 75.55 4.33
C ARG A 48 -13.84 75.24 5.76
N GLU A 49 -13.11 76.26 6.26
CA GLU A 49 -12.87 76.46 7.67
C GLU A 49 -14.20 76.53 8.45
N GLU A 50 -14.34 75.81 9.54
CA GLU A 50 -15.20 76.19 10.64
C GLU A 50 -14.45 76.02 11.96
N VAL A 51 -14.06 77.16 12.50
CA VAL A 51 -13.58 77.31 13.87
C VAL A 51 -14.69 77.02 14.82
N VAL A 52 -14.48 75.98 15.67
CA VAL A 52 -15.29 75.85 16.89
C VAL A 52 -14.38 76.00 18.09
N ASP A 53 -14.66 77.03 18.78
CA ASP A 53 -14.19 77.40 20.08
C ASP A 53 -14.62 76.35 21.11
N GLU A 54 -13.66 75.61 21.69
CA GLU A 54 -13.92 74.81 22.87
C GLU A 54 -13.23 75.40 24.06
N SER A 55 -14.06 75.94 24.85
CA SER A 55 -13.78 76.41 26.20
C SER A 55 -13.12 75.34 27.05
N GLU A 56 -12.03 75.75 27.68
CA GLU A 56 -11.34 75.01 28.73
C GLU A 56 -12.27 74.66 29.87
N ASP A 57 -12.62 73.42 30.00
CA ASP A 57 -13.05 72.88 31.30
C ASP A 57 -11.80 72.44 32.02
N ILE A 58 -11.32 73.34 32.86
CA ILE A 58 -10.30 73.08 33.88
C ILE A 58 -10.92 72.22 34.94
N LEU A 59 -10.74 70.91 34.83
CA LEU A 59 -10.98 69.96 35.90
C LEU A 59 -9.91 70.22 36.98
N ASP A 60 -10.35 70.78 38.08
CA ASP A 60 -9.65 70.89 39.34
C ASP A 60 -9.34 69.49 39.93
N ASP A 61 -8.20 68.91 39.59
CA ASP A 61 -7.79 67.58 39.98
C ASP A 61 -6.64 67.62 41.00
N ASP A 62 -6.72 68.57 41.94
CA ASP A 62 -5.83 68.68 43.10
C ASP A 62 -6.29 67.88 44.33
N LYS A 63 -7.07 66.75 44.11
CA LYS A 63 -7.30 65.79 45.16
C LYS A 63 -6.38 64.61 44.98
N GLU A 64 -5.34 64.54 45.88
CA GLU A 64 -4.60 63.33 46.08
C GLU A 64 -5.57 62.16 46.23
N PRO A 65 -5.51 61.11 45.40
CA PRO A 65 -6.33 59.90 45.61
C PRO A 65 -5.96 59.32 46.94
N ALA A 66 -6.95 59.00 47.79
CA ALA A 66 -6.76 58.28 49.03
C ALA A 66 -5.81 57.14 48.86
N LYS A 67 -4.73 57.07 49.61
CA LYS A 67 -3.75 55.94 49.59
C LYS A 67 -4.51 54.65 49.76
N ASP A 68 -4.50 53.78 48.76
CA ASP A 68 -5.00 52.41 48.86
C ASP A 68 -3.95 51.58 49.64
N LEU A 69 -3.89 51.81 50.91
CA LEU A 69 -2.94 51.15 51.85
C LEU A 69 -3.02 49.63 51.83
N GLU A 70 -4.19 49.08 51.50
CA GLU A 70 -4.34 47.61 51.40
C GLU A 70 -3.78 47.04 50.06
N ARG A 71 -3.83 47.83 49.00
CA ARG A 71 -3.25 47.46 47.70
C ARG A 71 -1.75 47.49 47.81
N ASP A 72 -1.16 48.55 48.38
CA ASP A 72 0.26 48.69 48.55
C ASP A 72 0.87 47.61 49.44
N ALA A 73 0.22 47.28 50.55
CA ALA A 73 0.61 46.18 51.41
C ALA A 73 0.57 44.80 50.69
N ARG A 74 -0.41 44.59 49.80
CA ARG A 74 -0.48 43.36 49.00
C ARG A 74 0.66 43.27 48.00
N ILE A 75 0.99 44.37 47.34
CA ILE A 75 2.12 44.46 46.37
C ILE A 75 3.43 44.17 47.09
N GLU A 76 3.64 44.76 48.27
CA GLU A 76 4.86 44.52 49.09
C GLU A 76 4.99 43.08 49.52
N GLN A 77 3.92 42.43 49.98
CA GLN A 77 3.96 41.02 50.31
C GLN A 77 4.26 40.14 49.08
N GLN A 78 3.74 40.49 47.91
CA GLN A 78 4.00 39.79 46.69
C GLN A 78 5.46 39.94 46.27
N ILE A 79 6.05 41.15 46.39
CA ILE A 79 7.44 41.40 46.08
C ILE A 79 8.35 40.60 47.00
N LYS A 80 8.12 40.63 48.32
CA LYS A 80 8.87 39.86 49.32
C LYS A 80 8.82 38.37 49.00
N GLN A 81 7.67 37.86 48.64
CA GLN A 81 7.52 36.44 48.29
C GLN A 81 8.30 36.10 47.02
N ILE A 82 8.23 36.94 46.00
CA ILE A 82 8.99 36.74 44.73
C ILE A 82 10.47 36.70 45.02
N LEU A 83 11.05 37.68 45.76
CA LEU A 83 12.46 37.74 46.09
C LEU A 83 12.92 36.54 46.93
N LYS A 84 12.06 36.09 47.86
CA LYS A 84 12.31 34.89 48.65
C LYS A 84 12.31 33.63 47.79
N ASP A 85 11.33 33.50 46.86
CA ASP A 85 11.25 32.36 45.96
C ASP A 85 12.43 32.31 44.96
N ILE A 86 12.97 33.48 44.58
CA ILE A 86 14.21 33.58 43.78
C ILE A 86 15.40 33.10 44.57
N GLY A 87 15.38 33.27 45.91
CA GLY A 87 16.49 32.94 46.79
C GLY A 87 17.66 33.95 46.70
N VAL A 88 17.33 35.24 46.65
CA VAL A 88 18.36 36.31 46.74
C VAL A 88 19.09 36.23 48.08
N GLY A 89 20.41 36.44 48.08
CA GLY A 89 21.22 36.28 49.26
C GLY A 89 22.69 36.65 49.10
N PHE A 90 23.46 36.46 50.13
CA PHE A 90 24.89 36.57 50.05
C PHE A 90 25.54 35.42 49.30
N ALA A 91 26.75 35.60 48.83
CA ALA A 91 27.58 34.54 48.28
C ALA A 91 27.86 33.49 49.39
N GLU A 92 27.75 32.22 49.01
CA GLU A 92 28.16 31.10 49.90
C GLU A 92 29.64 31.25 50.22
N SER A 93 29.99 31.25 51.51
CA SER A 93 31.40 31.18 51.91
C SER A 93 31.81 29.72 51.92
N ASP A 94 32.88 29.38 51.20
CA ASP A 94 33.63 28.14 51.47
C ASP A 94 34.12 28.16 52.94
N SER A 95 33.32 27.69 53.89
CA SER A 95 33.69 27.63 55.28
C SER A 95 33.57 26.20 55.77
N GLU A 96 34.70 25.63 56.10
CA GLU A 96 34.81 24.64 57.14
C GLU A 96 34.20 25.15 58.47
N SER A 97 33.50 24.25 59.11
CA SER A 97 32.83 24.36 60.38
C SER A 97 33.59 25.14 61.44
N ASP A 98 32.96 26.12 62.09
CA ASP A 98 33.17 26.39 63.52
C ASP A 98 31.84 26.87 64.13
N SER A 99 31.39 26.07 65.06
CA SER A 99 30.21 26.30 65.93
C SER A 99 30.53 27.47 66.87
N VAL A 100 29.77 28.56 66.85
CA VAL A 100 29.68 29.46 67.97
C VAL A 100 28.22 29.98 68.12
N SER A 101 27.81 29.86 69.39
CA SER A 101 26.51 30.15 70.00
C SER A 101 25.91 31.52 69.74
N ASP A 102 24.58 31.49 69.82
CA ASP A 102 23.68 32.67 69.98
C ASP A 102 24.21 33.72 70.95
N ASP A 103 24.25 34.98 70.50
CA ASP A 103 23.75 36.17 71.16
C ASP A 103 24.02 37.50 70.39
N GLU A 104 22.98 38.34 70.37
CA GLU A 104 22.88 39.74 69.96
C GLU A 104 22.87 40.10 68.43
N PRO A 105 21.81 40.76 67.93
CA PRO A 105 21.74 41.30 66.60
C PRO A 105 22.13 42.74 66.53
N THR A 106 23.40 43.03 66.49
CA THR A 106 23.88 44.41 66.14
C THR A 106 25.31 44.34 65.63
N THR A 107 25.56 44.83 64.41
CA THR A 107 26.82 45.23 63.84
C THR A 107 27.72 44.17 63.16
N GLN A 108 27.30 42.99 62.86
CA GLN A 108 28.17 41.97 62.21
C GLN A 108 28.33 42.05 60.70
N ASN A 109 27.62 42.93 59.99
CA ASN A 109 27.69 42.98 58.51
C ASN A 109 28.88 43.84 58.00
N ALA A 110 29.47 44.63 58.80
CA ALA A 110 30.65 45.44 58.42
C ALA A 110 31.94 44.64 58.11
N PRO A 111 32.25 43.53 58.81
CA PRO A 111 33.43 42.73 58.55
C PRO A 111 33.47 41.96 57.30
N ARG A 112 32.24 41.52 56.79
CA ARG A 112 32.16 40.73 55.54
C ARG A 112 32.41 41.56 54.31
N MET A 113 31.94 42.85 54.29
CA MET A 113 32.24 43.77 53.19
C MET A 113 33.72 44.14 53.10
N ALA A 114 34.43 44.20 54.23
CA ALA A 114 35.80 44.51 54.25
C ALA A 114 36.77 43.37 53.80
N ARG A 115 36.31 42.11 53.88
CA ARG A 115 37.07 40.94 53.39
C ARG A 115 36.99 40.76 51.87
N ALA A 116 35.95 41.16 51.27
CA ALA A 116 35.73 41.07 49.81
C ALA A 116 36.56 42.08 48.98
N ALA A 117 37.13 43.07 49.63
CA ALA A 117 37.83 44.16 48.99
C ALA A 117 39.25 43.78 48.45
N ARG A 118 39.59 42.50 48.33
CA ARG A 118 40.98 42.13 47.92
C ARG A 118 41.14 41.71 46.45
N ALA A 119 40.09 41.81 45.57
CA ALA A 119 40.23 41.24 44.25
C ALA A 119 39.59 41.99 43.11
N ALA A 120 39.73 43.31 42.96
CA ALA A 120 39.50 43.95 41.67
C ALA A 120 40.16 45.30 41.62
N GLY A 121 40.92 45.56 40.59
CA GLY A 121 41.72 46.80 40.48
C GLY A 121 41.01 47.98 39.82
N GLU A 122 39.67 47.89 39.57
CA GLU A 122 38.98 49.07 38.99
C GLU A 122 38.66 50.13 40.06
N THR A 123 39.05 51.35 39.81
CA THR A 123 38.74 52.46 40.69
C THR A 123 37.78 53.41 40.03
N ILE A 124 36.89 54.00 40.83
CA ILE A 124 36.01 55.09 40.42
C ILE A 124 36.19 56.29 41.32
N THR A 125 36.26 57.51 40.71
CA THR A 125 36.32 58.77 41.46
C THR A 125 35.00 59.47 41.37
N THR A 126 34.32 59.64 42.48
CA THR A 126 33.07 60.41 42.59
C THR A 126 33.26 61.83 42.98
N GLY A 127 32.59 62.73 42.32
CA GLY A 127 32.53 64.13 42.63
C GLY A 127 31.51 64.48 43.74
N ALA A 128 31.42 65.78 44.07
CA ALA A 128 30.33 66.23 44.95
C ALA A 128 28.94 65.92 44.33
N LEU A 129 27.92 65.79 45.20
CA LEU A 129 26.52 65.53 44.76
C LEU A 129 26.06 66.69 43.87
N LYS A 130 25.61 66.39 42.65
CA LYS A 130 25.30 67.37 41.60
C LYS A 130 23.95 68.02 41.76
N LYS A 131 22.92 67.35 42.23
CA LYS A 131 21.54 67.83 42.24
C LYS A 131 20.66 66.92 43.07
N ASN A 132 19.72 67.53 43.83
CA ASN A 132 18.59 66.76 44.39
C ASN A 132 17.59 66.45 43.27
N ILE A 133 17.27 65.16 43.02
CA ILE A 133 16.40 64.70 41.92
C ILE A 133 15.09 64.13 42.41
N GLY A 134 14.92 64.04 43.74
CA GLY A 134 13.70 63.52 44.32
C GLY A 134 13.94 62.95 45.75
N ARG A 135 12.90 62.43 46.36
CA ARG A 135 12.97 61.89 47.71
C ARG A 135 12.52 60.45 47.60
N ILE A 136 13.22 59.56 48.32
CA ILE A 136 12.79 58.18 48.50
C ILE A 136 12.40 58.03 49.95
N ASP A 137 11.16 57.75 50.21
CA ASP A 137 10.68 57.35 51.53
C ASP A 137 10.92 55.86 51.81
N VAL A 138 11.55 55.62 52.88
CA VAL A 138 11.77 54.31 53.43
C VAL A 138 10.67 54.07 54.45
N ILE A 139 9.86 53.13 54.20
CA ILE A 139 8.77 52.77 55.11
C ILE A 139 9.35 51.98 56.29
N ASP A 140 9.77 52.64 57.28
CA ASP A 140 10.03 52.05 58.59
C ASP A 140 8.92 52.47 59.55
N TYR A 141 8.03 51.48 59.90
CA TYR A 141 6.94 51.75 60.85
C TYR A 141 7.44 52.16 62.25
N ASN A 142 8.66 51.95 62.53
CA ASN A 142 9.26 52.32 63.81
C ASN A 142 9.84 53.76 63.85
N ASP A 143 10.15 54.38 62.73
CA ASP A 143 10.62 55.74 62.62
C ASP A 143 10.20 56.40 61.30
N PRO A 144 9.00 57.03 61.22
CA PRO A 144 8.45 57.62 60.04
C PRO A 144 9.19 58.91 59.64
N SER A 145 10.22 59.31 60.35
CA SER A 145 10.91 60.59 60.16
C SER A 145 12.15 60.50 59.24
N TRP A 146 12.34 59.40 58.50
CA TRP A 146 13.55 59.21 57.74
C TRP A 146 13.37 59.42 56.19
N PRO A 147 13.22 60.65 55.72
CA PRO A 147 13.25 60.95 54.34
C PRO A 147 14.69 60.94 53.77
N GLN A 148 14.96 60.01 52.79
CA GLN A 148 16.23 60.03 52.11
C GLN A 148 16.14 60.95 50.90
N LEU A 149 16.83 62.11 50.95
CA LEU A 149 17.06 62.96 49.78
C LEU A 149 17.97 62.20 48.78
N MET A 150 17.48 61.95 47.61
CA MET A 150 18.19 61.26 46.54
C MET A 150 18.84 62.24 45.62
N THR A 151 20.10 62.02 45.43
CA THR A 151 20.92 62.76 44.49
C THR A 151 21.50 61.80 43.44
N TRP A 152 21.58 62.31 42.22
CA TRP A 152 22.23 61.56 41.14
C TRP A 152 23.71 61.35 41.46
N LYS A 153 24.16 60.10 41.45
CA LYS A 153 25.53 59.70 41.74
C LYS A 153 26.22 59.27 40.45
N GLU A 154 27.25 59.98 40.08
CA GLU A 154 28.10 59.62 38.97
C GLU A 154 29.55 59.53 39.42
N GLY A 155 30.29 58.65 38.76
CA GLY A 155 31.72 58.54 38.98
C GLY A 155 32.47 58.37 37.68
N LYS A 156 33.73 58.85 37.71
CA LYS A 156 34.63 58.74 36.56
C LYS A 156 35.48 57.47 36.74
N LEU A 157 35.37 56.54 35.80
CA LEU A 157 36.20 55.32 35.81
C LEU A 157 37.69 55.69 35.61
N GLY A 158 38.54 55.23 36.54
CA GLY A 158 39.95 55.63 36.59
C GLY A 158 40.74 55.24 35.34
N ASN A 159 40.36 54.13 34.72
CA ASN A 159 41.10 53.60 33.58
C ASN A 159 40.64 54.22 32.21
N THR A 160 39.43 54.68 32.07
CA THR A 160 38.89 55.16 30.80
C THR A 160 38.42 56.61 30.81
N GLY A 161 38.32 57.19 32.03
CA GLY A 161 37.74 58.52 32.20
C GLY A 161 36.26 58.64 31.90
N THR A 162 35.58 57.49 31.62
CA THR A 162 34.16 57.41 31.26
C THR A 162 33.28 57.71 32.46
N GLN A 163 32.24 58.52 32.24
CA GLN A 163 31.25 58.87 33.26
C GLN A 163 30.23 57.75 33.34
N GLU A 164 30.01 57.20 34.53
CA GLU A 164 29.08 56.12 34.78
C GLU A 164 28.05 56.52 35.83
N ALA A 165 26.79 56.16 35.59
CA ALA A 165 25.73 56.20 36.60
C ALA A 165 25.88 55.07 37.60
N LEU A 166 25.79 55.40 38.86
CA LEU A 166 26.04 54.45 39.98
C LEU A 166 24.87 54.44 40.93
N PHE A 167 24.56 53.21 41.39
CA PHE A 167 23.49 52.99 42.39
C PHE A 167 24.09 52.77 43.77
N CYS A 168 23.45 53.34 44.75
CA CYS A 168 23.81 53.12 46.14
C CYS A 168 23.40 51.73 46.58
N THR A 169 24.30 51.01 47.28
CA THR A 169 24.03 49.66 47.80
C THR A 169 23.71 49.60 49.25
N ASN A 170 23.86 50.70 49.96
CA ASN A 170 23.51 50.76 51.39
C ASN A 170 22.98 52.17 51.73
N PRO A 171 21.64 52.25 51.93
CA PRO A 171 20.97 53.53 52.22
C PRO A 171 21.29 54.08 53.61
N THR A 172 21.78 53.24 54.56
CA THR A 172 22.06 53.66 55.93
C THR A 172 23.39 54.35 56.09
N ILE A 173 24.25 54.43 55.07
CA ILE A 173 25.54 55.08 55.10
C ILE A 173 25.53 56.38 54.32
N THR A 174 26.02 57.46 54.95
CA THR A 174 26.13 58.80 54.33
C THR A 174 27.10 58.76 53.13
N PHE A 175 26.73 59.42 52.02
CA PHE A 175 27.61 59.58 50.85
C PHE A 175 28.78 60.47 51.13
N LYS A 176 29.94 59.99 50.74
CA LYS A 176 31.15 60.83 50.68
C LYS A 176 31.78 60.74 49.29
N ALA A 177 32.13 61.91 48.71
CA ALA A 177 32.85 61.99 47.45
C ALA A 177 34.31 61.47 47.65
N GLY A 178 34.90 60.98 46.61
CA GLY A 178 36.25 60.41 46.64
C GLY A 178 36.47 59.24 45.73
N THR A 179 37.64 58.66 45.79
CA THR A 179 38.01 57.45 45.04
C THR A 179 37.52 56.22 45.78
N LYS A 180 36.83 55.34 45.08
CA LYS A 180 36.35 54.08 45.59
C LYS A 180 36.91 52.92 44.74
N THR A 181 37.18 51.79 45.35
CA THR A 181 37.72 50.60 44.69
C THR A 181 36.61 49.60 44.45
N GLY A 182 36.56 49.12 43.25
CA GLY A 182 35.58 48.14 42.83
C GLY A 182 35.90 46.71 43.26
N VAL A 183 34.86 45.97 43.67
CA VAL A 183 34.91 44.59 44.07
C VAL A 183 33.85 43.87 43.26
N ASP A 184 34.15 42.66 42.76
CA ASP A 184 33.15 41.86 42.02
C ASP A 184 31.96 41.55 42.94
N ALA A 185 30.76 41.84 42.49
CA ALA A 185 29.53 41.62 43.25
C ALA A 185 29.34 40.13 43.65
N SER A 186 29.88 39.21 42.88
CA SER A 186 29.80 37.76 43.17
C SER A 186 30.59 37.33 44.44
N THR A 187 31.44 38.21 44.94
CA THR A 187 32.14 38.00 46.23
C THR A 187 31.28 38.37 47.44
N ILE A 188 30.18 39.10 47.21
CA ILE A 188 29.30 39.59 48.27
C ILE A 188 27.90 38.91 48.14
N TYR A 189 27.36 38.86 46.94
CA TYR A 189 26.02 38.42 46.65
C TYR A 189 26.04 37.09 45.86
N ASN A 190 25.01 36.26 46.09
CA ASN A 190 24.85 35.06 45.32
C ASN A 190 24.42 35.37 43.87
N LYS A 191 24.51 34.37 43.04
CA LYS A 191 24.17 34.47 41.60
C LYS A 191 22.76 34.98 41.34
N GLN A 192 21.80 34.55 42.15
CA GLN A 192 20.40 34.93 42.02
C GLN A 192 20.21 36.42 42.26
N THR A 193 20.84 37.00 43.31
CA THR A 193 20.80 38.43 43.58
C THR A 193 21.33 39.24 42.40
N ILE A 194 22.50 38.88 41.86
CA ILE A 194 23.12 39.58 40.75
C ILE A 194 22.25 39.53 39.51
N GLN A 195 21.72 38.37 39.21
CA GLN A 195 20.80 38.16 38.08
C GLN A 195 19.50 38.94 38.24
N THR A 196 18.92 38.97 39.44
CA THR A 196 17.69 39.71 39.69
C THR A 196 17.87 41.20 39.57
N VAL A 197 18.94 41.79 40.10
CA VAL A 197 19.26 43.22 39.91
C VAL A 197 19.46 43.54 38.41
N ALA A 198 20.23 42.71 37.71
CA ALA A 198 20.47 42.92 36.27
C ALA A 198 19.17 42.83 35.47
N ALA A 199 18.28 41.89 35.80
CA ALA A 199 16.99 41.69 35.14
C ALA A 199 16.06 42.88 35.37
N MET A 200 16.00 43.41 36.60
CA MET A 200 15.19 44.58 36.90
C MET A 200 15.71 45.82 36.17
N LEU A 201 17.00 46.08 36.20
CA LEU A 201 17.57 47.21 35.48
C LEU A 201 17.35 47.10 33.98
N TYR A 202 17.48 45.87 33.40
CA TYR A 202 17.15 45.62 32.01
C TYR A 202 15.66 45.90 31.69
N TYR A 203 14.76 45.53 32.61
CA TYR A 203 13.32 45.81 32.43
C TYR A 203 13.07 47.32 32.31
N TYR A 204 13.64 48.12 33.18
CA TYR A 204 13.48 49.57 33.15
C TYR A 204 14.09 50.21 31.89
N ASP A 205 15.21 49.69 31.40
CA ASP A 205 15.85 50.19 30.18
C ASP A 205 15.05 49.85 28.90
N HIS A 206 14.29 48.75 28.89
CA HIS A 206 13.72 48.24 27.66
C HIS A 206 12.17 48.30 27.56
N TYR A 207 11.50 48.21 28.71
CA TYR A 207 10.04 48.11 28.75
C TYR A 207 9.33 49.28 29.39
N MET A 208 10.07 50.18 29.96
CA MET A 208 9.48 51.39 30.48
C MET A 208 9.26 52.44 29.36
N CYS A 209 8.30 53.33 29.59
CA CYS A 209 8.00 54.43 28.69
C CYS A 209 9.26 55.25 28.42
N LYS A 210 9.70 55.26 27.15
CA LYS A 210 10.92 55.92 26.69
C LYS A 210 10.97 57.46 26.88
N SER A 211 9.88 58.01 27.33
CA SER A 211 9.71 59.47 27.54
C SER A 211 9.75 59.86 29.02
N ILE A 212 10.11 58.91 29.92
CA ILE A 212 10.34 59.25 31.33
C ILE A 212 11.60 60.18 31.44
N ASN A 213 11.48 61.17 32.30
CA ASN A 213 12.63 62.01 32.67
C ASN A 213 13.76 61.09 33.22
N SER A 214 14.98 61.32 32.79
CA SER A 214 16.18 60.59 33.19
C SER A 214 16.39 60.57 34.72
N ASP A 215 16.05 61.68 35.41
CA ASP A 215 16.11 61.75 36.86
C ASP A 215 15.17 60.75 37.52
N TYR A 216 13.97 60.57 36.99
CA TYR A 216 12.99 59.68 37.53
C TYR A 216 13.33 58.19 37.19
N GLU A 217 13.82 57.97 36.01
CA GLU A 217 14.34 56.64 35.62
C GLU A 217 15.48 56.20 36.56
N TYR A 218 16.39 57.09 36.88
CA TYR A 218 17.45 56.79 37.83
C TYR A 218 16.89 56.45 39.22
N LEU A 219 15.93 57.21 39.74
CA LEU A 219 15.30 57.00 41.05
C LEU A 219 14.62 55.58 41.08
N MET A 220 13.88 55.24 40.04
CA MET A 220 13.25 53.90 39.95
C MET A 220 14.26 52.77 39.95
N LYS A 221 15.36 52.90 39.18
CA LYS A 221 16.44 51.93 39.16
C LYS A 221 17.11 51.81 40.52
N GLN A 222 17.31 52.97 41.21
CA GLN A 222 17.89 52.97 42.56
C GLN A 222 16.98 52.24 43.54
N CYS A 223 15.70 52.53 43.52
CA CYS A 223 14.73 51.82 44.39
C CYS A 223 14.71 50.31 44.10
N ALA A 224 14.79 49.95 42.87
CA ALA A 224 14.80 48.57 42.47
C ALA A 224 16.03 47.84 43.03
N VAL A 225 17.20 48.48 42.96
CA VAL A 225 18.41 47.93 43.58
C VAL A 225 18.24 47.77 45.07
N TRP A 226 17.70 48.79 45.77
CA TRP A 226 17.49 48.75 47.23
C TRP A 226 16.45 47.70 47.61
N TRP A 227 15.41 47.49 46.85
CA TRP A 227 14.42 46.46 47.12
C TRP A 227 15.06 45.07 47.12
N VAL A 228 15.82 44.75 46.09
CA VAL A 228 16.48 43.45 46.00
C VAL A 228 17.51 43.29 47.12
N LEU A 229 18.30 44.33 47.36
CA LEU A 229 19.37 44.27 48.40
C LEU A 229 18.79 44.32 49.81
N ASN A 230 17.62 44.98 49.99
CA ASN A 230 16.94 44.98 51.28
C ASN A 230 16.52 43.58 51.75
N GLU A 231 16.04 42.74 50.80
CA GLU A 231 15.75 41.34 51.12
C GLU A 231 16.97 40.55 51.60
N VAL A 232 18.15 40.90 51.06
CA VAL A 232 19.43 40.30 51.45
C VAL A 232 19.94 40.81 52.81
N HIS A 233 19.78 42.12 53.05
CA HIS A 233 20.41 42.82 54.17
C HIS A 233 19.47 43.06 55.36
N GLY A 234 18.12 43.08 55.10
CA GLY A 234 17.13 43.37 56.14
C GLY A 234 17.19 44.76 56.71
N TRP A 235 17.61 45.79 55.95
CA TRP A 235 17.72 47.19 56.45
C TRP A 235 16.38 47.75 56.86
N PHE A 236 15.30 47.46 56.15
CA PHE A 236 14.00 48.02 56.34
C PHE A 236 12.95 46.90 56.41
N ALA A 237 12.17 46.85 57.43
CA ALA A 237 11.23 45.77 57.70
C ALA A 237 10.06 45.73 56.65
N ASN A 238 9.69 46.89 56.12
CA ASN A 238 8.51 47.05 55.25
C ASN A 238 8.84 47.51 53.83
N GLY A 239 10.13 47.45 53.40
CA GLY A 239 10.51 47.74 52.03
C GLY A 239 10.85 49.23 51.75
N VAL A 240 10.90 49.56 50.46
CA VAL A 240 11.37 50.90 49.98
C VAL A 240 10.33 51.46 49.02
N GLN A 241 9.83 52.67 49.27
CA GLN A 241 8.93 53.38 48.36
C GLN A 241 9.51 54.62 47.77
N ILE A 242 9.08 55.00 46.57
CA ILE A 242 9.42 56.31 45.96
C ILE A 242 8.30 57.29 46.24
N GLU A 243 8.65 58.40 46.89
CA GLU A 243 7.83 59.63 46.97
C GLU A 243 8.45 60.73 46.09
N THR A 244 7.62 61.18 45.14
CA THR A 244 8.04 62.28 44.26
C THR A 244 7.27 63.52 44.70
N GLY A 245 7.99 64.52 45.25
CA GLY A 245 7.37 65.71 45.80
C GLY A 245 6.67 66.62 44.77
N ASN A 246 6.92 66.52 43.47
CA ASN A 246 6.22 67.22 42.43
C ASN A 246 5.99 66.21 41.29
N GLY A 247 4.77 65.79 41.09
CA GLY A 247 4.37 64.76 40.13
C GLY A 247 5.10 64.81 38.80
N VAL A 248 5.89 63.76 38.53
CA VAL A 248 6.57 63.63 37.26
C VAL A 248 5.64 62.90 36.31
N LYS A 249 5.24 63.51 35.21
CA LYS A 249 4.41 62.88 34.18
C LYS A 249 5.30 62.11 33.17
N CYS A 250 4.93 60.90 32.88
CA CYS A 250 5.40 60.23 31.70
C CYS A 250 4.85 60.94 30.46
N ALA A 251 5.58 61.00 29.35
CA ALA A 251 5.06 61.53 28.08
C ALA A 251 3.84 60.75 27.53
N CYS A 252 3.51 59.60 28.12
CA CYS A 252 2.24 58.88 27.90
C CYS A 252 1.04 59.49 28.64
N GLY A 253 1.21 60.63 29.36
CA GLY A 253 0.13 61.34 30.02
C GLY A 253 -0.29 60.82 31.39
N THR A 254 0.26 59.73 31.87
CA THR A 254 -0.07 59.06 33.13
C THR A 254 0.74 59.66 34.30
N TRP A 255 0.09 60.05 35.38
CA TRP A 255 0.78 60.48 36.61
C TRP A 255 1.46 59.28 37.29
N LEU A 256 2.75 59.33 37.38
CA LEU A 256 3.55 58.30 38.03
C LEU A 256 3.37 58.26 39.55
N SER A 257 2.87 59.32 40.13
CA SER A 257 2.56 59.45 41.55
C SER A 257 1.35 58.57 41.97
N SER A 258 0.37 58.34 41.09
CA SER A 258 -0.82 57.55 41.40
C SER A 258 -0.60 56.05 41.23
N HIS A 259 0.55 55.61 40.70
CA HIS A 259 0.85 54.21 40.36
C HIS A 259 2.20 53.76 40.89
N LYS A 260 2.64 54.33 42.02
CA LYS A 260 4.00 54.10 42.61
C LYS A 260 4.38 52.62 42.72
N GLY A 261 3.45 51.78 43.19
CA GLY A 261 3.66 50.37 43.36
C GLY A 261 3.68 49.55 42.08
N ASP A 262 2.94 49.95 41.05
CA ASP A 262 2.74 49.15 39.85
C ASP A 262 4.00 49.05 38.99
N TYR A 263 4.80 50.10 38.88
CA TYR A 263 5.96 50.10 37.99
C TYR A 263 7.09 49.23 38.47
N TYR A 264 7.49 49.29 39.74
CA TYR A 264 8.54 48.39 40.17
C TYR A 264 8.03 47.02 40.59
N ALA A 265 6.73 46.90 40.96
CA ALA A 265 6.11 45.61 41.11
C ALA A 265 6.15 44.83 39.79
N ASN A 266 5.80 45.46 38.66
CA ASN A 266 5.90 44.86 37.35
C ASN A 266 7.34 44.46 36.96
N GLY A 267 8.31 45.32 37.31
CA GLY A 267 9.75 45.04 37.13
C GLY A 267 10.24 43.84 37.94
N LEU A 268 9.78 43.74 39.21
CA LEU A 268 10.09 42.60 40.07
C LEU A 268 9.41 41.32 39.69
N VAL A 269 8.13 41.38 39.33
CA VAL A 269 7.40 40.22 38.77
C VAL A 269 8.11 39.72 37.51
N TRP A 270 8.40 40.62 36.58
CA TRP A 270 9.11 40.26 35.36
C TRP A 270 10.51 39.71 35.68
N ALA A 271 11.27 40.29 36.62
CA ALA A 271 12.56 39.79 37.04
C ALA A 271 12.43 38.39 37.68
N GLY A 272 11.40 38.15 38.49
CA GLY A 272 11.10 36.86 39.10
C GLY A 272 10.95 35.74 38.08
N GLU A 273 10.31 36.04 36.96
CA GLU A 273 10.12 35.10 35.86
C GLU A 273 11.40 34.94 35.00
N ASN A 274 12.20 36.00 34.88
CA ASN A 274 13.22 36.14 33.84
C ASN A 274 14.65 36.18 34.33
N TYR A 275 14.97 36.39 35.64
CA TYR A 275 16.33 36.51 36.17
C TYR A 275 17.25 35.37 35.73
N LYS A 276 16.74 34.17 35.65
CA LYS A 276 17.45 32.95 35.24
C LYS A 276 18.05 33.05 33.84
N TYR A 277 17.53 33.97 33.01
CA TYR A 277 17.99 34.18 31.63
C TYR A 277 19.13 35.18 31.51
N PHE A 278 19.51 35.79 32.61
CA PHE A 278 20.66 36.71 32.73
C PHE A 278 21.91 35.96 33.18
N THR A 279 22.31 34.96 32.41
CA THR A 279 23.41 34.05 32.77
C THR A 279 24.79 34.72 32.79
N ASP A 280 24.93 35.84 32.11
CA ASP A 280 26.11 36.71 32.03
C ASP A 280 26.06 37.92 32.99
N ALA A 281 25.03 37.96 33.85
CA ALA A 281 24.86 39.05 34.82
C ALA A 281 26.07 39.22 35.69
N LYS A 282 26.48 40.47 35.87
CA LYS A 282 27.62 40.90 36.65
C LYS A 282 27.30 42.18 37.42
N GLY A 283 28.04 42.41 38.47
CA GLY A 283 28.02 43.68 39.22
C GLY A 283 29.37 44.01 39.78
N ILE A 284 29.61 45.27 39.99
CA ILE A 284 30.77 45.79 40.70
C ILE A 284 30.28 46.68 41.86
N ILE A 285 30.77 46.43 43.06
CA ILE A 285 30.51 47.21 44.27
C ILE A 285 31.72 48.08 44.56
N TYR A 286 31.58 49.36 44.43
CA TYR A 286 32.65 50.33 44.73
C TYR A 286 32.66 50.68 46.21
N GLN A 287 33.65 50.19 46.90
CA GLN A 287 33.86 50.43 48.35
C GLN A 287 34.92 51.49 48.60
N GLY A 288 34.78 52.22 49.74
CA GLY A 288 35.69 53.26 50.19
C GLY A 288 35.05 54.09 51.30
N ASP A 289 35.56 55.31 51.56
CA ASP A 289 34.93 56.10 52.55
C ASP A 289 33.49 56.53 52.20
N GLY A 290 32.60 56.35 53.14
CA GLY A 290 31.17 56.65 52.99
C GLY A 290 30.39 55.56 52.22
N GLN A 291 29.21 55.90 51.73
CA GLN A 291 28.27 55.01 51.11
C GLN A 291 28.87 54.19 49.93
N PRO A 292 28.75 52.87 49.94
CA PRO A 292 29.15 52.00 48.80
C PRO A 292 28.20 52.22 47.63
N LEU A 293 28.76 52.16 46.39
CA LEU A 293 28.07 52.39 45.14
C LEU A 293 28.17 51.09 44.30
N SER A 294 27.26 50.92 43.35
CA SER A 294 27.28 49.76 42.47
C SER A 294 26.98 50.09 41.02
N LYS A 295 27.49 49.24 40.18
CA LYS A 295 27.14 49.16 38.76
C LYS A 295 26.76 47.70 38.44
N TRP A 296 25.69 47.49 37.71
CA TRP A 296 25.17 46.17 37.36
C TRP A 296 24.85 46.12 35.88
N TRP A 297 25.04 44.97 35.27
CA TRP A 297 24.67 44.72 33.88
C TRP A 297 24.48 43.25 33.63
N GLY A 298 23.79 42.92 32.54
CA GLY A 298 23.54 41.55 32.05
C GLY A 298 22.72 41.58 30.74
N SER A 299 22.85 40.54 29.97
CA SER A 299 22.11 40.38 28.75
C SER A 299 20.93 39.46 28.98
N TYR A 300 19.76 39.84 28.45
CA TYR A 300 18.58 38.98 28.47
C TYR A 300 18.68 37.94 27.37
N ASN A 301 18.93 36.70 27.77
CA ASN A 301 19.06 35.57 26.86
C ASN A 301 17.99 34.52 27.18
N PRO A 302 16.71 34.79 26.84
CA PRO A 302 15.64 33.84 27.11
C PRO A 302 15.82 32.59 26.24
N SER A 303 15.78 31.45 26.85
CA SER A 303 15.81 30.19 26.12
C SER A 303 14.52 29.43 26.32
N GLY A 304 14.04 28.84 25.27
CA GLY A 304 12.94 27.87 25.28
C GLY A 304 13.34 26.62 24.53
N PHE A 305 12.36 25.86 24.12
CA PHE A 305 12.58 24.62 23.44
C PHE A 305 11.73 24.52 22.17
N ALA A 306 12.26 23.87 21.15
CA ALA A 306 11.50 23.43 19.99
C ALA A 306 11.47 21.91 19.91
N LYS A 307 10.35 21.35 19.49
CA LYS A 307 10.21 19.92 19.18
C LYS A 307 9.36 19.72 17.93
N VAL A 308 9.51 18.57 17.30
CA VAL A 308 8.67 18.12 16.18
C VAL A 308 7.67 17.08 16.67
N LYS A 309 6.44 17.19 16.19
CA LYS A 309 5.42 16.14 16.24
C LYS A 309 5.10 15.72 14.83
N LYS A 310 5.32 14.45 14.52
CA LYS A 310 5.03 13.82 13.24
C LYS A 310 3.84 12.89 13.35
N THR A 311 2.97 12.92 12.35
CA THR A 311 1.81 12.02 12.27
C THR A 311 1.68 11.46 10.86
N SER A 312 1.03 10.31 10.72
CA SER A 312 0.71 9.77 9.41
C SER A 312 -0.48 10.50 8.80
N GLY A 313 -0.37 10.88 7.52
CA GLY A 313 -1.46 11.45 6.72
C GLY A 313 -2.47 10.41 6.23
N ASN A 314 -2.19 9.10 6.46
CA ASN A 314 -3.11 8.04 6.07
C ASN A 314 -2.99 6.84 7.02
N THR A 315 -3.69 6.92 8.15
CA THR A 315 -3.66 5.87 9.19
C THR A 315 -4.26 4.55 8.74
N THR A 316 -5.22 4.56 7.81
CA THR A 316 -5.80 3.33 7.22
C THR A 316 -4.76 2.46 6.50
N VAL A 317 -3.70 3.08 6.01
CA VAL A 317 -2.60 2.42 5.30
C VAL A 317 -1.49 2.00 6.25
N THR A 318 -1.21 2.83 7.27
CA THR A 318 0.00 2.68 8.09
C THR A 318 -0.24 1.97 9.41
N THR A 319 -1.49 1.95 9.93
CA THR A 319 -1.82 1.20 11.14
C THR A 319 -1.66 -0.29 10.91
N SER A 320 -0.95 -0.97 11.81
CA SER A 320 -0.65 -2.41 11.74
C SER A 320 0.15 -2.86 10.52
N ASN A 321 0.81 -1.93 9.83
CA ASN A 321 1.69 -2.25 8.70
C ASN A 321 3.15 -1.92 9.07
N SER A 322 3.94 -2.94 9.32
CA SER A 322 5.35 -2.85 9.73
C SER A 322 6.29 -2.26 8.67
N SER A 323 5.78 -2.04 7.45
CA SER A 323 6.53 -1.35 6.39
C SER A 323 6.65 0.15 6.62
N TYR A 324 5.85 0.71 7.56
CA TYR A 324 5.84 2.12 7.93
C TYR A 324 6.24 2.30 9.39
N SER A 325 7.00 3.34 9.66
CA SER A 325 7.35 3.77 11.01
C SER A 325 7.57 5.27 11.02
N LEU A 326 7.11 5.97 12.04
CA LEU A 326 7.38 7.40 12.24
C LEU A 326 8.76 7.63 12.89
N GLU A 327 9.44 6.57 13.30
CA GLU A 327 10.75 6.60 13.90
C GLU A 327 11.83 6.95 12.88
N GLY A 328 12.78 7.79 13.31
CA GLY A 328 13.99 8.05 12.55
C GLY A 328 13.87 9.14 11.49
N ALA A 329 12.75 9.89 11.45
CA ALA A 329 12.70 11.13 10.68
C ALA A 329 13.68 12.15 11.24
N GLU A 330 14.47 12.79 10.38
CA GLU A 330 15.46 13.77 10.77
C GLU A 330 15.08 15.15 10.25
N TYR A 331 15.15 16.13 11.15
CA TYR A 331 14.84 17.53 10.86
C TYR A 331 16.06 18.39 11.15
N SER A 332 16.31 19.36 10.30
CA SER A 332 17.24 20.45 10.60
C SER A 332 16.47 21.70 10.98
N VAL A 333 16.94 22.38 12.02
CA VAL A 333 16.39 23.64 12.52
C VAL A 333 17.34 24.77 12.12
N TYR A 334 16.80 25.85 11.57
CA TYR A 334 17.54 26.96 11.03
C TYR A 334 17.10 28.28 11.66
N SER A 335 18.02 29.23 11.80
CA SER A 335 17.72 30.59 12.27
C SER A 335 17.21 31.53 11.18
N ASN A 336 17.20 31.13 9.92
CA ASN A 336 16.74 31.91 8.79
C ASN A 336 15.84 31.13 7.84
N ALA A 337 14.91 31.83 7.18
CA ALA A 337 13.94 31.26 6.27
C ALA A 337 14.56 30.58 5.03
N ALA A 338 15.75 31.01 4.60
CA ALA A 338 16.49 30.39 3.50
C ALA A 338 17.11 29.03 3.88
N CYS A 339 17.01 28.61 5.13
CA CYS A 339 17.56 27.36 5.65
C CYS A 339 19.07 27.18 5.36
N THR A 340 19.85 28.25 5.48
CA THR A 340 21.30 28.26 5.30
C THR A 340 22.08 28.20 6.62
N SER A 341 21.49 28.72 7.73
CA SER A 341 22.12 28.79 9.04
C SER A 341 21.50 27.79 9.99
N ARG A 342 22.02 26.55 10.00
CA ARG A 342 21.54 25.45 10.85
C ARG A 342 21.97 25.68 12.31
N VAL A 343 21.00 25.58 13.23
CA VAL A 343 21.22 25.74 14.68
C VAL A 343 21.07 24.42 15.46
N GLY A 344 20.50 23.39 14.83
CA GLY A 344 20.36 22.08 15.48
C GLY A 344 19.63 21.06 14.62
N THR A 345 19.47 19.87 15.18
CA THR A 345 18.72 18.77 14.55
C THR A 345 17.78 18.12 15.55
N LEU A 346 16.68 17.57 15.01
CA LEU A 346 15.70 16.82 15.76
C LEU A 346 15.46 15.49 15.06
N LYS A 347 15.21 14.42 15.84
CA LYS A 347 14.94 13.08 15.32
C LYS A 347 13.71 12.50 16.03
N THR A 348 12.81 11.88 15.29
CA THR A 348 11.57 11.32 15.84
C THR A 348 11.75 9.91 16.41
N ASP A 349 10.98 9.60 17.44
CA ASP A 349 10.74 8.27 17.99
C ASP A 349 9.64 7.52 17.23
N ALA A 350 9.32 6.31 17.66
CA ALA A 350 8.27 5.47 17.07
C ALA A 350 6.86 6.10 17.15
N ASN A 351 6.63 7.01 18.11
CA ASN A 351 5.37 7.75 18.25
C ASN A 351 5.35 9.04 17.43
N GLY A 352 6.41 9.33 16.69
CA GLY A 352 6.58 10.54 15.89
C GLY A 352 6.89 11.79 16.69
N ASN A 353 7.33 11.67 17.96
CA ASN A 353 7.80 12.81 18.75
C ASN A 353 9.32 12.92 18.64
N SER A 354 9.82 14.12 18.50
CA SER A 354 11.25 14.35 18.70
C SER A 354 11.56 14.65 20.17
N GLY A 355 12.84 14.55 20.53
CA GLY A 355 13.39 15.24 21.69
C GLY A 355 13.21 16.76 21.56
N THR A 356 13.59 17.50 22.61
CA THR A 356 13.56 18.96 22.62
C THR A 356 14.92 19.53 22.24
N LEU A 357 14.93 20.59 21.45
CA LEU A 357 16.12 21.39 21.14
C LEU A 357 16.02 22.72 21.87
N LYS A 358 17.00 23.01 22.76
CA LYS A 358 17.08 24.29 23.45
C LYS A 358 17.55 25.38 22.48
N LEU A 359 16.82 26.48 22.42
CA LEU A 359 17.07 27.63 21.53
C LEU A 359 16.78 28.92 22.26
N ASN A 360 17.41 30.01 21.86
CA ASN A 360 17.00 31.33 22.32
C ASN A 360 15.60 31.67 21.83
N ALA A 361 14.89 32.57 22.48
CA ALA A 361 13.61 33.07 22.01
C ALA A 361 13.78 33.70 20.62
N GLY A 362 12.90 33.35 19.71
CA GLY A 362 12.97 33.80 18.32
C GLY A 362 12.22 32.87 17.38
N THR A 363 12.16 33.28 16.11
CA THR A 363 11.56 32.47 15.06
C THR A 363 12.62 31.63 14.37
N TYR A 364 12.34 30.32 14.26
CA TYR A 364 13.19 29.33 13.63
C TYR A 364 12.41 28.62 12.52
N TYR A 365 13.14 27.98 11.63
CA TYR A 365 12.59 27.29 10.46
C TYR A 365 12.99 25.81 10.49
N VAL A 366 12.01 24.94 10.44
CA VAL A 366 12.21 23.49 10.53
C VAL A 366 11.94 22.85 9.19
N LYS A 367 12.90 22.08 8.71
CA LYS A 367 12.81 21.36 7.43
C LYS A 367 13.18 19.89 7.64
N GLU A 368 12.40 19.00 7.07
CA GLU A 368 12.76 17.58 7.04
C GLU A 368 13.95 17.35 6.10
N THR A 369 14.94 16.62 6.57
CA THR A 369 16.15 16.25 5.81
C THR A 369 16.21 14.78 5.50
N LYS A 370 15.45 13.96 6.23
CA LYS A 370 15.31 12.53 6.00
C LYS A 370 13.93 12.07 6.43
N ALA A 371 13.19 11.49 5.50
CA ALA A 371 11.91 10.86 5.79
C ALA A 371 12.09 9.59 6.63
N PRO A 372 11.11 9.22 7.45
CA PRO A 372 11.12 7.96 8.17
C PRO A 372 10.73 6.80 7.23
N LYS A 373 10.88 5.57 7.72
CA LYS A 373 10.64 4.37 6.94
C LYS A 373 9.24 4.35 6.32
N GLY A 374 9.18 4.23 4.99
CA GLY A 374 7.94 4.04 4.24
C GLY A 374 7.18 5.33 3.91
N TYR A 375 7.71 6.49 4.26
CA TYR A 375 7.07 7.77 3.97
C TYR A 375 7.81 8.56 2.89
N ALA A 376 7.10 9.48 2.27
CA ALA A 376 7.68 10.45 1.38
C ALA A 376 8.38 11.56 2.18
N LEU A 377 9.37 12.22 1.57
CA LEU A 377 10.03 13.36 2.18
C LEU A 377 9.13 14.60 2.09
N ASP A 378 8.80 15.21 3.24
CA ASP A 378 8.14 16.52 3.28
C ASP A 378 9.16 17.63 3.05
N SER A 379 9.16 18.21 1.87
CA SER A 379 10.06 19.30 1.52
C SER A 379 9.64 20.66 2.08
N SER A 380 8.51 20.76 2.79
CA SER A 380 8.01 22.01 3.34
C SER A 380 8.93 22.54 4.45
N ILE A 381 9.00 23.88 4.53
CA ILE A 381 9.69 24.58 5.61
C ILE A 381 8.61 25.18 6.50
N LYS A 382 8.66 24.87 7.80
CA LYS A 382 7.70 25.39 8.77
C LYS A 382 8.37 26.29 9.79
N ALA A 383 7.81 27.48 9.98
CA ALA A 383 8.25 28.38 11.02
C ALA A 383 7.79 27.91 12.41
N VAL A 384 8.60 28.10 13.43
CA VAL A 384 8.29 27.86 14.83
C VAL A 384 8.84 29.01 15.67
N THR A 385 7.97 29.64 16.47
CA THR A 385 8.38 30.68 17.39
C THR A 385 8.63 30.06 18.76
N VAL A 386 9.87 30.17 19.19
CA VAL A 386 10.33 29.73 20.53
C VAL A 386 10.18 30.90 21.49
N THR A 387 9.45 30.69 22.56
CA THR A 387 9.32 31.67 23.68
C THR A 387 10.02 31.11 24.91
N SER A 388 10.46 32.04 25.75
CA SER A 388 11.19 31.71 26.97
C SER A 388 10.45 30.70 27.86
N GLY A 389 11.17 29.70 28.36
CA GLY A 389 10.66 28.65 29.26
C GLY A 389 9.70 27.66 28.64
N ASN A 390 9.18 27.89 27.44
CA ASN A 390 8.17 27.07 26.80
C ASN A 390 8.73 26.13 25.75
N THR A 391 7.98 25.05 25.46
CA THR A 391 8.28 24.13 24.38
C THR A 391 7.33 24.40 23.23
N ALA A 392 7.86 24.96 22.16
CA ALA A 392 7.13 25.13 20.90
C ALA A 392 7.15 23.82 20.10
N THR A 393 5.97 23.41 19.62
CA THR A 393 5.83 22.18 18.82
C THR A 393 5.46 22.53 17.39
N VAL A 394 6.25 22.03 16.43
CA VAL A 394 5.91 22.10 15.02
C VAL A 394 5.43 20.73 14.54
N SER A 395 4.28 20.70 13.87
CA SER A 395 3.64 19.45 13.43
C SER A 395 3.84 19.20 11.94
N PHE A 396 4.18 17.96 11.59
CA PHE A 396 4.27 17.47 10.21
C PHE A 396 3.32 16.30 10.02
N VAL A 397 2.62 16.30 8.86
CA VAL A 397 1.70 15.23 8.45
C VAL A 397 2.31 14.56 7.25
N GLU A 398 2.77 13.33 7.45
CA GLU A 398 3.53 12.59 6.44
C GLU A 398 2.67 11.75 5.54
N GLN A 399 2.95 11.79 4.25
CA GLN A 399 2.29 10.95 3.27
C GLN A 399 3.01 9.62 3.14
N PRO A 400 2.32 8.47 3.38
CA PRO A 400 2.93 7.17 3.19
C PRO A 400 3.23 6.93 1.71
N GLN A 401 4.35 6.29 1.42
CA GLN A 401 4.65 5.81 0.07
C GLN A 401 3.71 4.68 -0.31
N MET A 402 3.16 4.73 -1.53
CA MET A 402 2.23 3.75 -2.06
C MET A 402 2.53 3.46 -3.54
N ALA A 403 2.25 2.24 -3.99
CA ALA A 403 2.34 1.90 -5.41
C ALA A 403 1.01 2.19 -6.12
N ARG A 404 1.09 2.78 -7.31
CA ARG A 404 -0.04 2.99 -8.22
C ARG A 404 0.24 2.25 -9.53
N PRO A 405 0.07 0.91 -9.56
CA PRO A 405 0.33 0.15 -10.77
C PRO A 405 -0.68 0.48 -11.86
N ASP A 406 -0.21 0.60 -13.10
CA ASP A 406 -1.10 0.75 -14.27
C ASP A 406 -1.98 -0.49 -14.44
N LEU A 407 -1.41 -1.67 -14.20
CA LEU A 407 -2.10 -2.95 -14.18
C LEU A 407 -1.77 -3.70 -12.88
N LEU A 408 -2.78 -4.34 -12.29
CA LEU A 408 -2.60 -5.28 -11.20
C LEU A 408 -2.02 -6.60 -11.73
N LEU A 409 -2.55 -7.08 -12.85
CA LEU A 409 -2.07 -8.23 -13.60
C LEU A 409 -2.49 -8.13 -15.07
N SER A 410 -1.83 -8.91 -15.92
CA SER A 410 -2.26 -9.18 -17.29
C SER A 410 -2.38 -10.68 -17.51
N LYS A 411 -3.38 -11.10 -18.29
CA LYS A 411 -3.66 -12.48 -18.62
C LYS A 411 -3.34 -12.72 -20.09
N VAL A 412 -2.67 -13.83 -20.41
CA VAL A 412 -2.34 -14.20 -21.79
C VAL A 412 -2.68 -15.66 -22.05
N ASP A 413 -2.94 -15.99 -23.29
CA ASP A 413 -3.00 -17.37 -23.75
C ASP A 413 -1.61 -18.01 -23.68
N ALA A 414 -1.48 -19.20 -23.07
CA ALA A 414 -0.20 -19.83 -22.82
C ALA A 414 0.50 -20.34 -24.08
N GLU A 415 -0.27 -20.73 -25.12
CA GLU A 415 0.28 -21.23 -26.37
C GLU A 415 0.81 -20.12 -27.27
N THR A 416 0.15 -18.95 -27.27
CA THR A 416 0.48 -17.81 -28.13
C THR A 416 1.27 -16.72 -27.42
N ALA A 417 1.28 -16.69 -26.09
CA ALA A 417 1.80 -15.62 -25.23
C ALA A 417 1.16 -14.24 -25.50
N LYS A 418 -0.04 -14.20 -26.07
CA LYS A 418 -0.77 -12.97 -26.43
C LYS A 418 -2.03 -12.79 -25.60
N ASN A 419 -2.49 -11.54 -25.48
CA ASN A 419 -3.79 -11.19 -24.90
C ASN A 419 -4.97 -11.44 -25.88
N GLN A 420 -4.82 -12.43 -26.75
CA GLN A 420 -5.84 -12.84 -27.70
C GLN A 420 -6.24 -14.28 -27.42
N PRO A 421 -7.51 -14.53 -27.12
CA PRO A 421 -8.01 -15.88 -26.90
C PRO A 421 -8.07 -16.68 -28.22
N GLN A 422 -7.99 -18.00 -28.11
CA GLN A 422 -8.12 -18.92 -29.23
C GLN A 422 -9.52 -19.53 -29.28
N GLY A 423 -10.01 -19.88 -30.48
CA GLY A 423 -11.31 -20.51 -30.69
C GLY A 423 -12.46 -19.63 -30.19
N SER A 424 -13.31 -20.21 -29.37
CA SER A 424 -14.46 -19.48 -28.76
C SER A 424 -14.20 -19.01 -27.34
N ALA A 425 -12.97 -19.15 -26.82
CA ALA A 425 -12.58 -18.73 -25.47
C ALA A 425 -12.57 -17.22 -25.30
N THR A 426 -12.55 -16.76 -24.05
CA THR A 426 -12.41 -15.36 -23.68
C THR A 426 -11.41 -15.21 -22.54
N LEU A 427 -10.69 -14.09 -22.46
CA LEU A 427 -9.86 -13.73 -21.30
C LEU A 427 -10.65 -12.90 -20.27
N LYS A 428 -11.89 -12.51 -20.60
CA LYS A 428 -12.78 -11.78 -19.69
C LYS A 428 -13.35 -12.71 -18.63
N GLY A 429 -13.52 -12.19 -17.41
CA GLY A 429 -14.26 -12.89 -16.37
C GLY A 429 -13.41 -13.87 -15.57
N ALA A 430 -12.10 -13.88 -15.76
CA ALA A 430 -11.20 -14.57 -14.85
C ALA A 430 -11.17 -13.88 -13.50
N GLN A 431 -11.37 -14.62 -12.40
CA GLN A 431 -11.37 -14.02 -11.07
C GLN A 431 -10.12 -14.41 -10.30
N PHE A 432 -9.56 -13.40 -9.65
CA PHE A 432 -8.35 -13.51 -8.85
C PHE A 432 -8.61 -13.10 -7.41
N THR A 433 -8.28 -13.99 -6.48
CA THR A 433 -8.17 -13.61 -5.07
C THR A 433 -6.84 -12.94 -4.86
N VAL A 434 -6.88 -11.68 -4.44
CA VAL A 434 -5.73 -10.83 -4.16
C VAL A 434 -5.69 -10.55 -2.67
N LYS A 435 -4.56 -10.86 -2.02
CA LYS A 435 -4.37 -10.66 -0.59
C LYS A 435 -3.19 -9.74 -0.35
N PHE A 436 -3.36 -8.83 0.59
CA PHE A 436 -2.31 -7.92 1.01
C PHE A 436 -1.82 -8.29 2.41
N TYR A 437 -0.50 -8.35 2.58
CA TYR A 437 0.19 -8.64 3.83
C TYR A 437 1.17 -7.52 4.16
N ASP A 438 1.31 -7.22 5.45
CA ASP A 438 2.39 -6.35 5.92
C ASP A 438 3.75 -7.06 5.78
N GLY A 439 4.81 -6.27 5.58
CA GLY A 439 6.17 -6.79 5.41
C GLY A 439 6.47 -7.34 4.01
N ASN A 440 7.73 -7.71 3.80
CA ASN A 440 8.25 -8.15 2.50
C ASN A 440 8.54 -9.66 2.53
N TYR A 441 7.80 -10.42 1.73
CA TYR A 441 7.91 -11.88 1.61
C TYR A 441 8.24 -12.27 0.17
N THR A 442 9.10 -13.25 -0.02
CA THR A 442 9.46 -13.82 -1.33
C THR A 442 8.60 -15.05 -1.68
N THR A 443 7.98 -15.67 -0.69
CA THR A 443 7.06 -16.81 -0.80
C THR A 443 5.68 -16.41 -0.28
N ASP A 444 4.67 -17.25 -0.48
CA ASP A 444 3.32 -16.98 0.03
C ASP A 444 3.34 -16.85 1.57
N PRO A 445 3.00 -15.68 2.14
CA PRO A 445 3.01 -15.49 3.59
C PRO A 445 2.06 -16.42 4.34
N LYS A 446 1.03 -16.95 3.67
CA LYS A 446 0.10 -17.94 4.23
C LYS A 446 0.84 -19.20 4.69
N ASP A 447 1.88 -19.63 3.95
CA ASP A 447 2.66 -20.83 4.28
C ASP A 447 3.43 -20.69 5.61
N SER A 448 3.67 -19.45 6.03
CA SER A 448 4.27 -19.09 7.33
C SER A 448 3.21 -18.71 8.37
N GLY A 449 1.93 -19.02 8.16
CA GLY A 449 0.85 -18.76 9.10
C GLY A 449 0.43 -17.29 9.19
N LYS A 450 0.88 -16.42 8.29
CA LYS A 450 0.51 -15.00 8.26
C LYS A 450 -0.92 -14.82 7.78
N LYS A 451 -1.64 -13.91 8.41
CA LYS A 451 -2.98 -13.48 7.98
C LYS A 451 -2.88 -12.25 7.10
N PRO A 452 -3.65 -12.17 6.02
CA PRO A 452 -3.69 -10.95 5.21
C PRO A 452 -4.36 -9.81 5.98
N LEU A 453 -3.89 -8.60 5.75
CA LEU A 453 -4.54 -7.38 6.26
C LEU A 453 -5.81 -7.06 5.46
N ARG A 454 -5.83 -7.36 4.16
CA ARG A 454 -7.00 -7.23 3.28
C ARG A 454 -7.02 -8.33 2.23
N THR A 455 -8.24 -8.65 1.80
CA THR A 455 -8.50 -9.62 0.73
C THR A 455 -9.55 -9.06 -0.22
N TRP A 456 -9.30 -9.19 -1.52
CA TRP A 456 -10.20 -8.78 -2.58
C TRP A 456 -10.34 -9.90 -3.62
N VAL A 457 -11.45 -9.85 -4.36
CA VAL A 457 -11.63 -10.58 -5.61
C VAL A 457 -11.75 -9.58 -6.74
N PHE A 458 -10.88 -9.71 -7.74
CA PHE A 458 -10.89 -8.90 -8.95
C PHE A 458 -11.21 -9.76 -10.16
N GLU A 459 -11.73 -9.13 -11.22
CA GLU A 459 -12.09 -9.78 -12.48
C GLU A 459 -11.40 -9.10 -13.66
N THR A 460 -10.96 -9.89 -14.66
CA THR A 460 -10.34 -9.38 -15.88
C THR A 460 -11.36 -8.83 -16.87
N ASP A 461 -10.94 -7.82 -17.63
CA ASP A 461 -11.71 -7.28 -18.75
C ASP A 461 -11.58 -8.15 -20.04
N LYS A 462 -12.20 -7.67 -21.13
CA LYS A 462 -12.20 -8.38 -22.44
C LYS A 462 -10.80 -8.60 -23.03
N ASP A 463 -9.83 -7.76 -22.65
CA ASP A 463 -8.46 -7.80 -23.14
C ASP A 463 -7.54 -8.55 -22.16
N GLY A 464 -8.10 -9.19 -21.12
CA GLY A 464 -7.36 -9.94 -20.10
C GLY A 464 -6.61 -9.06 -19.11
N TYR A 465 -6.92 -7.76 -19.02
CA TYR A 465 -6.32 -6.84 -18.07
C TYR A 465 -7.13 -6.73 -16.79
N CYS A 466 -6.44 -6.55 -15.69
CA CYS A 466 -7.03 -6.24 -14.40
C CYS A 466 -6.27 -5.08 -13.75
N LYS A 467 -7.00 -4.10 -13.19
CA LYS A 467 -6.43 -2.93 -12.49
C LYS A 467 -6.83 -2.95 -11.02
N TYR A 468 -6.01 -2.34 -10.18
CA TYR A 468 -6.37 -2.10 -8.79
C TYR A 468 -7.34 -0.91 -8.70
N ASP A 469 -8.56 -1.17 -9.12
CA ASP A 469 -9.63 -0.18 -9.24
C ASP A 469 -10.99 -0.80 -8.90
N ALA A 470 -11.92 0.02 -8.40
CA ALA A 470 -13.27 -0.42 -8.01
C ALA A 470 -14.05 -1.06 -9.16
N LYS A 471 -13.80 -0.64 -10.41
CA LYS A 471 -14.43 -1.20 -11.61
C LYS A 471 -14.11 -2.68 -11.83
N TYR A 472 -12.91 -3.11 -11.40
CA TYR A 472 -12.47 -4.50 -11.56
C TYR A 472 -12.71 -5.34 -10.30
N LYS A 473 -13.07 -4.71 -9.16
CA LYS A 473 -13.32 -5.40 -7.90
C LYS A 473 -14.72 -6.01 -7.88
N VAL A 474 -14.77 -7.33 -7.71
CA VAL A 474 -16.02 -8.11 -7.59
C VAL A 474 -16.50 -8.13 -6.14
N SER A 475 -15.59 -8.37 -5.19
CA SER A 475 -15.93 -8.48 -3.76
C SER A 475 -14.70 -8.25 -2.87
N GLY A 476 -14.89 -8.32 -1.56
CA GLY A 476 -13.86 -8.19 -0.55
C GLY A 476 -13.76 -6.81 0.05
N ASP A 477 -12.65 -6.54 0.75
CA ASP A 477 -12.41 -5.33 1.54
C ASP A 477 -12.44 -4.03 0.70
N ALA A 478 -12.53 -2.88 1.37
CA ALA A 478 -12.32 -1.58 0.72
C ALA A 478 -10.92 -1.50 0.11
N LEU A 479 -10.76 -0.83 -1.03
CA LEU A 479 -9.45 -0.58 -1.61
C LEU A 479 -8.66 0.37 -0.69
N TYR A 480 -7.34 0.23 -0.65
CA TYR A 480 -6.50 1.28 -0.11
C TYR A 480 -6.47 2.45 -1.08
N THR A 481 -6.46 3.65 -0.53
CA THR A 481 -6.40 4.89 -1.29
C THR A 481 -5.33 5.82 -0.73
N THR A 482 -4.78 6.67 -1.56
CA THR A 482 -3.99 7.83 -1.12
C THR A 482 -4.86 8.81 -0.35
N ALA A 483 -4.28 9.81 0.30
CA ALA A 483 -5.01 10.91 0.95
C ALA A 483 -5.95 11.67 -0.02
N LYS A 484 -5.68 11.60 -1.33
CA LYS A 484 -6.50 12.19 -2.40
C LYS A 484 -7.60 11.24 -2.93
N GLY A 485 -7.83 10.10 -2.28
CA GLY A 485 -8.86 9.12 -2.67
C GLY A 485 -8.52 8.26 -3.90
N ILE A 486 -7.28 8.27 -4.39
CA ILE A 486 -6.86 7.50 -5.55
C ILE A 486 -6.45 6.10 -5.10
N SER A 487 -6.96 5.06 -5.76
CA SER A 487 -6.62 3.67 -5.47
C SER A 487 -5.11 3.43 -5.59
N ALA A 488 -4.52 2.88 -4.54
CA ALA A 488 -3.09 2.60 -4.48
C ALA A 488 -2.81 1.47 -3.48
N LEU A 489 -1.78 0.68 -3.73
CA LEU A 489 -1.35 -0.41 -2.85
C LEU A 489 -0.30 0.09 -1.86
N PRO A 490 -0.42 -0.21 -0.56
CA PRO A 490 0.60 0.09 0.44
C PRO A 490 1.90 -0.67 0.20
N LEU A 491 2.97 -0.25 0.88
CA LEU A 491 4.19 -1.05 1.00
C LEU A 491 3.90 -2.35 1.74
N GLY A 492 4.43 -3.45 1.22
CA GLY A 492 4.19 -4.79 1.76
C GLY A 492 4.24 -5.86 0.67
N THR A 493 3.50 -6.93 0.86
CA THR A 493 3.44 -8.05 -0.11
C THR A 493 2.02 -8.29 -0.58
N VAL A 494 1.86 -8.47 -1.88
CA VAL A 494 0.60 -8.85 -2.52
C VAL A 494 0.74 -10.28 -3.06
N THR A 495 -0.21 -11.16 -2.72
CA THR A 495 -0.36 -12.46 -3.37
C THR A 495 -1.57 -12.42 -4.30
N ILE A 496 -1.41 -12.99 -5.49
CA ILE A 496 -2.43 -13.03 -6.53
C ILE A 496 -2.59 -14.49 -6.96
N GLN A 497 -3.79 -15.03 -6.82
CA GLN A 497 -4.14 -16.41 -7.20
C GLN A 497 -5.44 -16.41 -7.98
N GLU A 498 -5.44 -17.09 -9.11
CA GLU A 498 -6.68 -17.32 -9.83
C GLU A 498 -7.59 -18.26 -9.05
N THR A 499 -8.85 -17.89 -8.91
CA THR A 499 -9.89 -18.65 -8.21
C THR A 499 -11.04 -19.04 -9.12
N LYS A 500 -11.15 -18.42 -10.30
CA LYS A 500 -12.07 -18.76 -11.35
C LYS A 500 -11.41 -18.49 -12.70
N ALA A 501 -11.25 -19.53 -13.52
CA ALA A 501 -10.74 -19.36 -14.87
C ALA A 501 -11.78 -18.67 -15.77
N PRO A 502 -11.36 -17.96 -16.81
CA PRO A 502 -12.29 -17.43 -17.80
C PRO A 502 -12.83 -18.55 -18.68
N GLU A 503 -13.92 -18.30 -19.36
CA GLU A 503 -14.56 -19.30 -20.21
C GLU A 503 -13.64 -19.78 -21.32
N GLY A 504 -13.53 -21.09 -21.46
CA GLY A 504 -12.69 -21.75 -22.45
C GLY A 504 -11.22 -21.96 -22.08
N TYR A 505 -10.86 -21.69 -20.82
CA TYR A 505 -9.52 -21.90 -20.28
C TYR A 505 -9.54 -22.76 -19.01
N LEU A 506 -8.41 -23.35 -18.69
CA LEU A 506 -8.19 -24.14 -17.47
C LEU A 506 -7.71 -23.23 -16.34
N LEU A 507 -8.09 -23.54 -15.09
CA LEU A 507 -7.69 -22.79 -13.91
C LEU A 507 -6.17 -22.85 -13.68
N ASN A 508 -5.53 -21.69 -13.57
CA ASN A 508 -4.14 -21.56 -13.17
C ASN A 508 -4.03 -21.34 -11.66
N SER A 509 -3.82 -22.40 -10.90
CA SER A 509 -3.75 -22.35 -9.44
C SER A 509 -2.47 -21.75 -8.85
N LYS A 510 -1.52 -21.28 -9.69
CA LYS A 510 -0.27 -20.68 -9.26
C LYS A 510 -0.50 -19.41 -8.44
N VAL A 511 0.21 -19.30 -7.31
CA VAL A 511 0.24 -18.07 -6.51
C VAL A 511 1.40 -17.18 -6.97
N TYR A 512 1.11 -15.95 -7.32
CA TYR A 512 2.10 -14.93 -7.67
C TYR A 512 2.32 -14.03 -6.45
N VAL A 513 3.55 -13.98 -5.97
CA VAL A 513 3.96 -13.15 -4.82
C VAL A 513 4.68 -11.91 -5.36
N LYS A 514 4.22 -10.72 -4.98
CA LYS A 514 4.74 -9.43 -5.43
C LYS A 514 5.01 -8.51 -4.25
N GLN A 515 6.24 -8.00 -4.18
CA GLN A 515 6.66 -7.07 -3.13
C GLN A 515 6.48 -5.63 -3.60
N ILE A 516 6.10 -4.77 -2.65
CA ILE A 516 6.02 -3.32 -2.83
C ILE A 516 6.93 -2.70 -1.79
N THR A 517 8.04 -2.14 -2.20
CA THR A 517 9.08 -1.61 -1.32
C THR A 517 9.19 -0.10 -1.42
N ALA A 518 9.68 0.53 -0.36
CA ALA A 518 9.97 1.96 -0.37
C ALA A 518 11.04 2.29 -1.42
N SER A 519 10.87 3.41 -2.11
CA SER A 519 11.80 3.86 -3.14
C SER A 519 11.75 5.38 -3.33
N GLY A 520 12.93 6.02 -3.29
CA GLY A 520 13.05 7.46 -3.48
C GLY A 520 12.36 8.29 -2.40
N ALA A 521 12.10 9.55 -2.70
CA ALA A 521 11.49 10.53 -1.78
C ALA A 521 10.02 10.84 -2.07
N ALA A 522 9.46 10.33 -3.17
CA ALA A 522 8.10 10.62 -3.63
C ALA A 522 7.05 9.73 -2.95
N GLU A 523 5.78 10.20 -2.89
CA GLU A 523 4.63 9.44 -2.40
C GLU A 523 4.37 8.17 -3.23
N THR A 524 4.61 8.22 -4.54
CA THR A 524 4.36 7.08 -5.45
C THR A 524 5.65 6.32 -5.72
N VAL A 525 5.63 5.02 -5.40
CA VAL A 525 6.72 4.10 -5.71
C VAL A 525 6.39 3.23 -6.94
N LYS A 526 7.40 2.87 -7.72
CA LYS A 526 7.28 2.04 -8.93
C LYS A 526 7.86 0.64 -8.73
N THR A 527 7.84 0.13 -7.52
CA THR A 527 8.45 -1.16 -7.16
C THR A 527 7.53 -2.36 -7.41
N TYR A 528 6.23 -2.12 -7.63
CA TYR A 528 5.30 -3.18 -7.98
C TYR A 528 5.58 -3.71 -9.39
N SER A 529 5.85 -5.01 -9.50
CA SER A 529 6.04 -5.73 -10.76
C SER A 529 4.82 -6.60 -11.04
N GLN A 530 3.97 -6.15 -11.96
CA GLN A 530 2.75 -6.87 -12.34
C GLN A 530 3.06 -8.27 -12.89
N PRO A 531 2.34 -9.34 -12.50
CA PRO A 531 2.48 -10.64 -13.10
C PRO A 531 1.77 -10.71 -14.46
N THR A 532 2.36 -11.45 -15.40
CA THR A 532 1.66 -11.99 -16.56
C THR A 532 1.25 -13.42 -16.24
N VAL A 533 -0.05 -13.70 -16.34
CA VAL A 533 -0.65 -14.99 -15.99
C VAL A 533 -0.97 -15.73 -17.28
N PRO A 534 -0.21 -16.80 -17.63
CA PRO A 534 -0.50 -17.63 -18.79
C PRO A 534 -1.66 -18.58 -18.50
N GLU A 535 -2.56 -18.74 -19.46
CA GLU A 535 -3.73 -19.60 -19.38
C GLU A 535 -3.68 -20.74 -20.38
N ASN A 536 -3.85 -21.96 -19.91
CA ASN A 536 -3.96 -23.13 -20.77
C ASN A 536 -5.36 -23.22 -21.35
N ILE A 537 -5.44 -23.29 -22.68
CA ILE A 537 -6.73 -23.40 -23.39
C ILE A 537 -7.42 -24.72 -23.06
N LEU A 538 -8.72 -24.67 -22.80
CA LEU A 538 -9.55 -25.86 -22.65
C LEU A 538 -9.88 -26.39 -24.02
N LYS A 539 -9.48 -27.64 -24.31
CA LYS A 539 -9.60 -28.25 -25.65
C LYS A 539 -10.06 -29.70 -25.61
N LEU A 540 -10.67 -30.11 -26.73
CA LEU A 540 -10.93 -31.51 -27.08
C LEU A 540 -9.98 -31.89 -28.21
N GLU A 541 -9.16 -32.91 -27.98
CA GLU A 541 -8.26 -33.50 -28.94
C GLU A 541 -8.86 -34.84 -29.41
N LEU A 542 -9.30 -34.91 -30.69
CA LEU A 542 -9.88 -36.08 -31.32
C LEU A 542 -8.88 -36.74 -32.24
N VAL A 543 -8.84 -38.06 -32.21
CA VAL A 543 -8.11 -38.88 -33.19
C VAL A 543 -9.07 -39.88 -33.81
N LYS A 544 -9.07 -39.91 -35.14
CA LYS A 544 -9.86 -40.82 -35.97
C LYS A 544 -9.03 -42.00 -36.39
N VAL A 545 -9.51 -43.23 -36.12
CA VAL A 545 -8.78 -44.45 -36.47
C VAL A 545 -9.72 -45.53 -37.03
N GLN A 546 -9.16 -46.48 -37.76
CA GLN A 546 -9.86 -47.72 -38.13
C GLN A 546 -10.08 -48.60 -36.93
N GLU A 547 -11.27 -49.17 -36.78
CA GLU A 547 -11.68 -50.01 -35.66
C GLU A 547 -10.63 -51.10 -35.35
N GLY A 548 -10.25 -51.17 -34.08
CA GLY A 548 -9.30 -52.16 -33.55
C GLY A 548 -7.87 -51.99 -34.06
N THR A 549 -7.51 -50.89 -34.67
CA THR A 549 -6.17 -50.62 -35.21
C THR A 549 -5.67 -49.19 -34.89
N ASP A 550 -4.39 -48.92 -35.16
CA ASP A 550 -3.82 -47.56 -35.05
C ASP A 550 -3.79 -46.80 -36.39
N ILE A 551 -4.47 -47.34 -37.42
CA ILE A 551 -4.50 -46.71 -38.76
C ILE A 551 -5.30 -45.43 -38.66
N LYS A 552 -4.64 -44.30 -38.92
CA LYS A 552 -5.26 -42.94 -38.83
C LYS A 552 -6.07 -42.65 -40.08
N ILE A 553 -7.28 -42.09 -39.88
CA ILE A 553 -8.21 -41.76 -41.00
C ILE A 553 -8.25 -40.24 -41.20
N PRO A 554 -7.59 -39.73 -42.24
CA PRO A 554 -7.62 -38.30 -42.58
C PRO A 554 -8.93 -37.93 -43.27
N GLY A 555 -9.27 -36.62 -43.23
CA GLY A 555 -10.39 -36.09 -44.04
C GLY A 555 -11.78 -36.45 -43.50
N ALA A 556 -11.89 -37.06 -42.34
CA ALA A 556 -13.20 -37.25 -41.68
C ALA A 556 -13.77 -35.92 -41.21
N VAL A 557 -15.04 -35.64 -41.52
CA VAL A 557 -15.71 -34.39 -41.22
C VAL A 557 -16.64 -34.59 -40.03
N PHE A 558 -16.46 -33.74 -39.01
CA PHE A 558 -17.30 -33.70 -37.82
C PHE A 558 -18.15 -32.43 -37.80
N GLU A 559 -19.43 -32.53 -37.46
CA GLU A 559 -20.26 -31.38 -37.13
C GLU A 559 -20.25 -31.18 -35.63
N HIS A 560 -19.70 -30.00 -35.21
CA HIS A 560 -19.73 -29.54 -33.85
C HIS A 560 -20.86 -28.54 -33.68
N ILE A 561 -21.79 -28.83 -32.78
CA ILE A 561 -22.86 -27.93 -32.36
C ILE A 561 -22.49 -27.34 -31.04
N LYS A 562 -22.27 -26.00 -31.03
CA LYS A 562 -21.92 -25.24 -29.85
C LYS A 562 -23.14 -25.01 -28.93
N PRO A 563 -22.94 -24.65 -27.66
CA PRO A 563 -24.05 -24.39 -26.72
C PRO A 563 -25.03 -23.32 -27.17
N ASP A 564 -24.57 -22.36 -27.97
CA ASP A 564 -25.43 -21.32 -28.57
C ASP A 564 -26.18 -21.77 -29.84
N GLY A 565 -26.08 -23.04 -30.22
CA GLY A 565 -26.73 -23.63 -31.39
C GLY A 565 -25.98 -23.43 -32.71
N ARG A 566 -24.87 -22.68 -32.72
CA ARG A 566 -24.06 -22.52 -33.91
C ARG A 566 -23.37 -23.84 -34.27
N LYS A 567 -23.36 -24.15 -35.58
CA LYS A 567 -22.75 -25.33 -36.13
C LYS A 567 -21.47 -24.99 -36.87
N GLU A 568 -20.42 -25.79 -36.66
CA GLU A 568 -19.19 -25.72 -37.44
C GLU A 568 -18.79 -27.12 -37.94
N ARG A 569 -18.22 -27.20 -39.13
CA ARG A 569 -17.68 -28.44 -39.68
C ARG A 569 -16.17 -28.40 -39.58
N LEU A 570 -15.62 -29.45 -38.99
CA LEU A 570 -14.21 -29.61 -38.69
C LEU A 570 -13.73 -30.91 -39.36
N THR A 571 -12.56 -30.88 -39.95
CA THR A 571 -12.00 -32.01 -40.71
C THR A 571 -10.72 -32.49 -40.03
N THR A 572 -10.56 -33.81 -39.95
CA THR A 572 -9.33 -34.42 -39.45
C THR A 572 -8.15 -34.19 -40.40
N ASP A 573 -6.98 -33.90 -39.87
CA ASP A 573 -5.74 -33.69 -40.64
C ASP A 573 -5.16 -35.01 -41.17
N GLN A 574 -3.99 -34.99 -41.77
CA GLN A 574 -3.28 -36.16 -42.34
C GLN A 574 -2.94 -37.23 -41.28
N ASN A 575 -2.94 -36.86 -40.00
CA ASN A 575 -2.73 -37.80 -38.88
C ASN A 575 -4.06 -38.28 -38.28
N GLY A 576 -5.17 -38.02 -38.94
CA GLY A 576 -6.51 -38.32 -38.42
C GLY A 576 -6.86 -37.49 -37.17
N ALA A 577 -6.16 -36.37 -36.92
CA ALA A 577 -6.31 -35.58 -35.72
C ALA A 577 -7.19 -34.35 -35.97
N LEU A 578 -7.94 -33.95 -34.92
CA LEU A 578 -8.77 -32.76 -34.89
C LEU A 578 -8.72 -32.18 -33.48
N THR A 579 -8.56 -30.85 -33.37
CA THR A 579 -8.59 -30.17 -32.07
C THR A 579 -9.64 -29.09 -32.07
N ILE A 580 -10.52 -29.10 -31.07
CA ILE A 580 -11.49 -28.04 -30.77
C ILE A 580 -10.96 -27.25 -29.58
N LYS A 581 -10.61 -25.97 -29.78
CA LYS A 581 -10.03 -25.08 -28.78
C LYS A 581 -11.08 -24.11 -28.24
N GLY A 582 -10.98 -23.78 -26.94
CA GLY A 582 -11.79 -22.75 -26.30
C GLY A 582 -13.25 -23.22 -26.16
N LEU A 583 -13.44 -24.37 -25.52
CA LEU A 583 -14.77 -24.92 -25.28
C LEU A 583 -15.52 -24.03 -24.30
N THR A 584 -16.68 -23.50 -24.72
CA THR A 584 -17.53 -22.59 -23.95
C THR A 584 -18.46 -23.33 -23.00
N HIS A 585 -19.06 -22.62 -22.05
CA HIS A 585 -20.00 -23.22 -21.10
C HIS A 585 -21.28 -23.69 -21.78
N GLY A 586 -21.77 -24.84 -21.37
CA GLY A 586 -23.02 -25.44 -21.86
C GLY A 586 -22.81 -26.80 -22.48
N VAL A 587 -23.81 -27.26 -23.26
CA VAL A 587 -23.80 -28.58 -23.89
C VAL A 587 -23.27 -28.47 -25.32
N HIS A 588 -22.19 -29.21 -25.56
CA HIS A 588 -21.62 -29.38 -26.89
C HIS A 588 -22.06 -30.73 -27.45
N LYS A 589 -22.31 -30.77 -28.75
CA LYS A 589 -22.63 -32.01 -29.47
C LYS A 589 -21.65 -32.18 -30.61
N LEU A 590 -21.12 -33.38 -30.75
CA LEU A 590 -20.16 -33.74 -31.78
C LEU A 590 -20.60 -35.01 -32.49
N GLN A 591 -20.67 -34.97 -33.80
CA GLN A 591 -21.08 -36.09 -34.62
C GLN A 591 -20.28 -36.12 -35.93
N GLU A 592 -19.80 -37.29 -36.30
CA GLU A 592 -19.26 -37.49 -37.65
C GLU A 592 -20.32 -37.40 -38.69
N VAL A 593 -20.11 -36.66 -39.76
CA VAL A 593 -21.07 -36.48 -40.87
C VAL A 593 -20.55 -37.03 -42.18
N SER A 594 -19.26 -37.19 -42.33
CA SER A 594 -18.65 -37.90 -43.47
C SER A 594 -17.28 -38.44 -43.15
N VAL A 595 -16.91 -39.49 -43.82
CA VAL A 595 -15.57 -40.08 -43.81
C VAL A 595 -15.17 -40.45 -45.24
N MET A 596 -13.93 -40.72 -45.47
CA MET A 596 -13.45 -41.18 -46.80
C MET A 596 -14.03 -42.53 -47.15
N ASP A 597 -14.15 -42.79 -48.46
CA ASP A 597 -14.66 -44.03 -49.03
C ASP A 597 -13.96 -45.26 -48.45
N GLY A 598 -14.73 -46.34 -48.26
CA GLY A 598 -14.19 -47.56 -47.67
C GLY A 598 -14.39 -47.71 -46.15
N TYR A 599 -14.95 -46.68 -45.50
CA TYR A 599 -15.34 -46.75 -44.11
C TYR A 599 -16.85 -46.46 -43.94
N VAL A 600 -17.41 -46.94 -42.87
CA VAL A 600 -18.75 -46.61 -42.41
C VAL A 600 -18.69 -45.39 -41.51
N VAL A 601 -19.44 -44.32 -41.84
CA VAL A 601 -19.57 -43.12 -41.00
C VAL A 601 -20.01 -43.50 -39.59
N ASN A 602 -19.19 -43.14 -38.60
CA ASN A 602 -19.57 -43.32 -37.21
C ASN A 602 -20.43 -42.14 -36.75
N ASN A 603 -21.71 -42.18 -37.14
CA ASN A 603 -22.67 -41.11 -36.84
C ASN A 603 -23.19 -41.09 -35.39
N ASN A 604 -22.50 -41.76 -34.49
CA ASN A 604 -22.80 -41.73 -33.06
C ASN A 604 -22.66 -40.30 -32.55
N LEU A 605 -23.74 -39.77 -31.97
CA LEU A 605 -23.74 -38.48 -31.36
C LEU A 605 -23.06 -38.53 -29.96
N VAL A 606 -22.10 -37.67 -29.74
CA VAL A 606 -21.48 -37.46 -28.43
C VAL A 606 -21.94 -36.13 -27.90
N GLU A 607 -22.51 -36.12 -26.71
CA GLU A 607 -22.89 -34.92 -25.99
C GLU A 607 -22.05 -34.82 -24.72
N PHE A 608 -21.42 -33.64 -24.50
CA PHE A 608 -20.69 -33.33 -23.29
C PHE A 608 -21.01 -31.92 -22.84
N LYS A 609 -20.96 -31.71 -21.50
CA LYS A 609 -21.24 -30.41 -20.88
C LYS A 609 -19.95 -29.82 -20.31
N VAL A 610 -19.71 -28.56 -20.63
CA VAL A 610 -18.72 -27.72 -19.96
C VAL A 610 -19.45 -26.93 -18.87
N GLY A 611 -19.09 -27.17 -17.62
CA GLY A 611 -19.61 -26.44 -16.46
C GLY A 611 -19.08 -25.02 -16.39
N THR A 612 -19.70 -24.17 -15.55
CA THR A 612 -19.22 -22.80 -15.27
C THR A 612 -17.88 -22.75 -14.51
N ASP A 613 -17.44 -23.92 -14.05
CA ASP A 613 -16.11 -24.16 -13.45
C ASP A 613 -15.09 -24.70 -14.47
N ASN A 614 -15.44 -24.67 -15.75
CA ASN A 614 -14.67 -25.21 -16.88
C ASN A 614 -14.38 -26.72 -16.80
N ARG A 615 -15.11 -27.47 -15.97
CA ARG A 615 -15.05 -28.94 -15.97
C ARG A 615 -15.91 -29.53 -17.05
N ILE A 616 -15.35 -30.56 -17.70
CA ILE A 616 -16.06 -31.29 -18.75
C ILE A 616 -16.66 -32.57 -18.18
N THR A 617 -17.93 -32.84 -18.54
CA THR A 617 -18.65 -34.05 -18.18
C THR A 617 -19.30 -34.62 -19.41
N LEU A 618 -19.04 -35.90 -19.73
CA LEU A 618 -19.77 -36.61 -20.76
C LEU A 618 -21.23 -36.79 -20.31
N THR A 619 -22.17 -36.30 -21.09
CA THR A 619 -23.60 -36.36 -20.77
C THR A 619 -24.31 -37.47 -21.51
N SER A 620 -23.92 -37.73 -22.74
CA SER A 620 -24.46 -38.79 -23.56
C SER A 620 -23.48 -39.26 -24.62
N LYS A 621 -23.40 -40.55 -24.81
CA LYS A 621 -22.70 -41.21 -25.91
C LYS A 621 -23.59 -42.34 -26.43
N ALA A 622 -23.88 -42.37 -27.75
CA ALA A 622 -24.61 -43.48 -28.37
C ALA A 622 -23.85 -44.80 -28.16
N ASN A 623 -24.56 -45.89 -28.30
CA ASN A 623 -23.99 -47.23 -28.26
C ASN A 623 -22.94 -47.43 -29.38
N ASP A 624 -21.94 -48.27 -29.16
CA ASP A 624 -20.85 -48.51 -30.12
C ASP A 624 -21.24 -49.39 -31.32
N SER A 625 -22.48 -49.32 -31.77
CA SER A 625 -23.03 -50.20 -32.83
C SER A 625 -22.39 -49.92 -34.22
N VAL A 626 -22.07 -48.67 -34.52
CA VAL A 626 -21.46 -48.24 -35.80
C VAL A 626 -19.96 -48.00 -35.68
N GLY A 627 -19.36 -48.15 -34.53
CA GLY A 627 -17.95 -47.95 -34.23
C GLY A 627 -17.78 -47.43 -32.83
N LYS A 628 -16.63 -47.73 -32.23
CA LYS A 628 -16.36 -47.39 -30.83
C LYS A 628 -15.96 -45.91 -30.71
N ILE A 629 -16.45 -45.26 -29.68
CA ILE A 629 -16.01 -43.94 -29.28
C ILE A 629 -15.45 -44.01 -27.82
N THR A 630 -14.21 -43.59 -27.65
CA THR A 630 -13.61 -43.45 -26.35
C THR A 630 -13.51 -41.98 -26.03
N PHE A 631 -14.05 -41.52 -24.88
CA PHE A 631 -14.03 -40.14 -24.42
C PHE A 631 -13.42 -40.11 -23.03
N THR A 632 -12.33 -39.44 -22.85
CA THR A 632 -11.56 -39.38 -21.59
C THR A 632 -11.25 -37.94 -21.21
N VAL A 633 -11.66 -37.54 -20.01
CA VAL A 633 -11.22 -36.30 -19.39
C VAL A 633 -9.88 -36.54 -18.74
N LYS A 634 -8.85 -35.84 -19.20
CA LYS A 634 -7.49 -35.96 -18.70
C LYS A 634 -7.36 -35.30 -17.33
N LYS A 635 -6.25 -35.58 -16.62
CA LYS A 635 -5.96 -34.97 -15.30
C LYS A 635 -5.79 -33.44 -15.38
N ASP A 636 -5.36 -32.89 -16.50
CA ASP A 636 -5.22 -31.47 -16.79
C ASP A 636 -6.57 -30.78 -17.11
N GLY A 637 -7.66 -31.54 -17.24
CA GLY A 637 -8.99 -31.02 -17.55
C GLY A 637 -9.35 -31.06 -19.04
N ASN A 638 -8.39 -31.25 -19.93
CA ASN A 638 -8.62 -31.39 -21.36
C ASN A 638 -9.27 -32.75 -21.71
N VAL A 639 -9.86 -32.85 -22.90
CA VAL A 639 -10.49 -34.07 -23.39
C VAL A 639 -9.64 -34.73 -24.47
N SER A 640 -9.44 -36.04 -24.32
CA SER A 640 -8.97 -36.92 -25.39
C SER A 640 -10.14 -37.79 -25.89
N MET A 641 -10.37 -37.78 -27.18
CA MET A 641 -11.43 -38.55 -27.81
C MET A 641 -10.86 -39.40 -28.94
N THR A 642 -11.18 -40.68 -28.97
CA THR A 642 -10.87 -41.58 -30.11
C THR A 642 -12.16 -42.02 -30.72
N VAL A 643 -12.28 -41.88 -32.04
CA VAL A 643 -13.44 -42.33 -32.82
C VAL A 643 -12.95 -43.40 -33.81
N GLU A 644 -13.53 -44.59 -33.68
CA GLU A 644 -13.15 -45.74 -34.49
C GLU A 644 -14.23 -45.94 -35.58
N ASP A 645 -13.80 -46.12 -36.83
CA ASP A 645 -14.69 -46.48 -37.93
C ASP A 645 -14.49 -47.91 -38.37
N LYS A 646 -15.62 -48.57 -38.60
CA LYS A 646 -15.64 -49.86 -39.24
C LYS A 646 -15.35 -49.73 -40.72
N LEU A 647 -14.68 -50.74 -41.26
CA LEU A 647 -14.56 -50.83 -42.69
C LEU A 647 -15.97 -51.06 -43.36
N ALA A 648 -16.22 -50.36 -44.42
CA ALA A 648 -17.45 -50.59 -45.21
C ALA A 648 -17.48 -52.04 -45.70
N PRO A 649 -18.66 -52.67 -45.71
CA PRO A 649 -18.80 -54.09 -46.24
C PRO A 649 -18.41 -54.14 -47.71
N PHE A 650 -18.03 -55.35 -48.15
CA PHE A 650 -17.75 -55.64 -49.56
C PHE A 650 -18.85 -56.47 -50.20
N LYS A 651 -18.82 -56.45 -51.53
CA LYS A 651 -19.69 -57.29 -52.37
C LYS A 651 -18.82 -58.37 -53.02
N LEU A 652 -19.28 -59.61 -52.94
CA LEU A 652 -18.70 -60.70 -53.71
C LEU A 652 -19.59 -60.90 -54.90
N GLN A 653 -19.10 -60.66 -56.09
CA GLN A 653 -19.82 -60.93 -57.39
C GLN A 653 -19.21 -62.13 -58.07
N LEU A 654 -20.06 -63.03 -58.42
CA LEU A 654 -19.65 -64.23 -59.12
C LEU A 654 -20.25 -64.27 -60.55
N LYS A 655 -19.39 -64.56 -61.51
CA LYS A 655 -19.78 -64.89 -62.89
C LYS A 655 -19.63 -66.32 -63.17
N LYS A 656 -20.64 -66.93 -63.71
CA LYS A 656 -20.69 -68.35 -64.04
C LYS A 656 -20.64 -68.54 -65.56
N GLU A 657 -19.67 -69.30 -66.08
CA GLU A 657 -19.45 -69.55 -67.51
C GLU A 657 -19.18 -71.03 -67.78
N ASN A 658 -19.32 -71.42 -69.01
CA ASN A 658 -18.78 -72.69 -69.51
C ASN A 658 -17.35 -72.50 -70.06
N GLU A 659 -16.67 -73.58 -70.45
CA GLU A 659 -15.34 -73.65 -71.04
C GLU A 659 -15.20 -72.80 -72.30
N LYS A 660 -16.26 -72.36 -72.95
CA LYS A 660 -16.31 -71.55 -74.16
C LYS A 660 -16.60 -70.10 -73.90
N GLY A 661 -16.65 -69.71 -72.56
CA GLY A 661 -17.01 -68.36 -72.12
C GLY A 661 -18.52 -68.05 -72.25
N THR A 662 -19.44 -69.02 -72.44
CA THR A 662 -20.83 -68.73 -72.44
C THR A 662 -21.36 -68.66 -71.05
N VAL A 663 -22.06 -67.54 -70.74
CA VAL A 663 -22.64 -67.30 -69.39
C VAL A 663 -23.71 -68.39 -69.06
N LEU A 664 -23.82 -68.77 -67.83
CA LEU A 664 -24.70 -69.84 -67.35
C LEU A 664 -25.66 -69.31 -66.28
N GLU A 665 -26.93 -69.33 -66.59
CA GLU A 665 -28.05 -68.97 -65.70
C GLU A 665 -28.40 -70.22 -64.83
N GLY A 666 -28.91 -69.97 -63.60
CA GLY A 666 -29.51 -71.02 -62.75
C GLY A 666 -28.48 -71.80 -61.90
N ALA A 667 -27.21 -71.42 -61.87
CA ALA A 667 -26.29 -72.01 -60.90
C ALA A 667 -26.58 -71.39 -59.49
N GLU A 668 -26.78 -72.29 -58.52
CA GLU A 668 -26.95 -71.87 -57.13
C GLU A 668 -25.64 -71.92 -56.36
N PHE A 669 -25.26 -70.86 -55.70
CA PHE A 669 -24.14 -70.87 -54.77
C PHE A 669 -24.63 -70.56 -53.36
N THR A 670 -24.01 -71.21 -52.41
CA THR A 670 -24.23 -70.96 -50.98
C THR A 670 -22.93 -70.51 -50.38
N LEU A 671 -23.03 -69.43 -49.64
CA LEU A 671 -21.95 -68.88 -48.88
C LEU A 671 -22.13 -69.27 -47.40
N TYR A 672 -21.08 -69.82 -46.83
CA TYR A 672 -21.07 -70.29 -45.42
C TYR A 672 -20.07 -69.47 -44.59
N GLU A 673 -20.30 -69.50 -43.30
CA GLU A 673 -19.45 -68.83 -42.30
C GLU A 673 -18.34 -69.74 -41.73
N ASP A 674 -18.55 -71.07 -41.87
CA ASP A 674 -17.68 -72.11 -41.33
C ASP A 674 -17.07 -72.98 -42.39
N PRO A 675 -15.87 -73.54 -42.21
CA PRO A 675 -15.20 -74.39 -43.20
C PRO A 675 -15.91 -75.73 -43.45
N GLU A 676 -16.73 -76.16 -42.48
CA GLU A 676 -17.55 -77.42 -42.60
C GLU A 676 -18.81 -77.17 -43.37
N CYS A 677 -19.05 -75.94 -43.87
CA CYS A 677 -20.22 -75.55 -44.68
C CYS A 677 -21.58 -75.88 -44.05
N LYS A 678 -21.70 -75.67 -42.74
CA LYS A 678 -22.95 -75.93 -41.95
C LYS A 678 -23.75 -74.64 -41.68
N GLN A 679 -23.06 -73.49 -41.53
CA GLN A 679 -23.71 -72.23 -41.21
C GLN A 679 -23.86 -71.39 -42.48
N VAL A 680 -25.06 -71.32 -42.99
CA VAL A 680 -25.37 -70.61 -44.20
C VAL A 680 -25.48 -69.11 -43.90
N VAL A 681 -24.70 -68.31 -44.63
CA VAL A 681 -24.78 -66.83 -44.63
C VAL A 681 -25.79 -66.38 -45.69
N HIS A 682 -25.53 -66.74 -46.95
CA HIS A 682 -26.36 -66.35 -48.09
C HIS A 682 -26.47 -67.50 -49.10
N LYS A 683 -27.59 -67.51 -49.85
CA LYS A 683 -27.76 -68.25 -51.06
C LYS A 683 -28.17 -67.40 -52.21
N ALA A 684 -27.62 -67.58 -53.36
CA ALA A 684 -27.94 -66.83 -54.56
C ALA A 684 -27.83 -67.73 -55.80
N THR A 685 -28.63 -67.35 -56.83
CA THR A 685 -28.64 -68.06 -58.09
C THR A 685 -28.25 -67.16 -59.25
N THR A 686 -27.47 -67.65 -60.18
CA THR A 686 -27.03 -66.82 -61.30
C THR A 686 -28.21 -66.45 -62.20
N ASN A 687 -28.23 -65.15 -62.59
CA ASN A 687 -29.25 -64.60 -63.53
C ASN A 687 -28.93 -64.97 -65.00
N ALA A 688 -29.72 -64.41 -65.93
CA ALA A 688 -29.54 -64.62 -67.36
C ALA A 688 -28.21 -64.12 -67.94
N LYS A 689 -27.47 -63.26 -67.17
CA LYS A 689 -26.16 -62.84 -67.51
C LYS A 689 -25.07 -63.66 -66.84
N GLY A 690 -25.45 -64.74 -66.16
CA GLY A 690 -24.56 -65.61 -65.43
C GLY A 690 -24.03 -65.00 -64.16
N ILE A 691 -24.58 -63.96 -63.61
CA ILE A 691 -24.11 -63.19 -62.49
C ILE A 691 -24.96 -63.38 -61.25
N LEU A 692 -24.35 -63.61 -60.12
CA LEU A 692 -24.95 -63.43 -58.79
C LEU A 692 -24.07 -62.55 -57.91
N SER A 693 -24.66 -62.04 -56.83
CA SER A 693 -23.91 -61.23 -55.87
C SER A 693 -24.29 -61.61 -54.44
N PHE A 694 -23.32 -61.56 -53.56
CA PHE A 694 -23.51 -61.59 -52.11
C PHE A 694 -23.13 -60.19 -51.60
N GLU A 695 -24.05 -59.44 -51.04
CA GLU A 695 -23.93 -58.11 -50.54
C GLU A 695 -23.59 -58.09 -49.02
N ASN A 696 -23.05 -56.92 -48.53
CA ASN A 696 -22.82 -56.68 -47.11
C ASN A 696 -21.90 -57.66 -46.39
N LEU A 697 -20.87 -58.12 -47.05
CA LEU A 697 -19.92 -59.07 -46.49
C LEU A 697 -18.87 -58.29 -45.65
N THR A 698 -18.53 -58.85 -44.45
CA THR A 698 -17.61 -58.22 -43.54
C THR A 698 -16.16 -58.37 -44.01
N ILE A 699 -15.41 -57.26 -44.13
CA ILE A 699 -13.99 -57.24 -44.44
C ILE A 699 -13.20 -57.90 -43.29
N GLY A 700 -12.21 -58.70 -43.63
CA GLY A 700 -11.41 -59.49 -42.69
C GLY A 700 -12.00 -60.82 -42.27
N LYS A 701 -13.29 -61.08 -42.56
CA LYS A 701 -13.97 -62.33 -42.25
C LYS A 701 -13.77 -63.31 -43.39
N LYS A 702 -13.52 -64.53 -43.03
CA LYS A 702 -13.47 -65.66 -44.00
C LYS A 702 -14.87 -66.20 -44.25
N TYR A 703 -15.15 -66.45 -45.50
CA TYR A 703 -16.38 -67.13 -45.96
C TYR A 703 -16.00 -68.30 -46.82
N TYR A 704 -16.90 -69.27 -46.92
CA TYR A 704 -16.71 -70.50 -47.64
C TYR A 704 -17.81 -70.61 -48.72
N LEU A 705 -17.42 -70.49 -49.97
CA LEU A 705 -18.32 -70.47 -51.12
C LEU A 705 -18.35 -71.83 -51.84
N VAL A 706 -19.56 -72.29 -52.04
CA VAL A 706 -19.80 -73.62 -52.64
C VAL A 706 -20.88 -73.49 -53.69
N GLU A 707 -20.64 -74.12 -54.87
CA GLU A 707 -21.73 -74.37 -55.84
C GLU A 707 -22.61 -75.49 -55.33
N THR A 708 -23.87 -75.25 -54.97
CA THR A 708 -24.79 -76.17 -54.39
C THR A 708 -25.78 -76.77 -55.43
N LYS A 709 -25.89 -76.06 -56.60
CA LYS A 709 -26.67 -76.55 -57.71
C LYS A 709 -26.06 -76.08 -59.04
N ALA A 710 -25.79 -77.00 -59.92
CA ALA A 710 -25.32 -76.69 -61.29
C ALA A 710 -26.44 -76.14 -62.19
N PRO A 711 -26.10 -75.31 -63.18
CA PRO A 711 -27.05 -74.95 -64.27
C PRO A 711 -27.51 -76.19 -65.01
N GLN A 712 -28.63 -76.05 -65.66
CA GLN A 712 -29.23 -77.18 -66.43
C GLN A 712 -28.26 -77.65 -67.52
N GLY A 713 -27.90 -78.93 -67.47
CA GLY A 713 -27.02 -79.60 -68.50
C GLY A 713 -25.51 -79.52 -68.10
N TYR A 714 -25.15 -78.94 -66.91
CA TYR A 714 -23.81 -78.86 -66.39
C TYR A 714 -23.67 -79.66 -65.11
N ARG A 715 -22.45 -79.96 -64.69
CA ARG A 715 -22.12 -80.59 -63.42
C ARG A 715 -21.48 -79.58 -62.47
N ILE A 716 -21.72 -79.78 -61.18
CA ILE A 716 -20.95 -79.10 -60.18
C ILE A 716 -19.47 -79.49 -60.35
N PRO A 717 -18.54 -78.57 -60.47
CA PRO A 717 -17.13 -78.87 -60.55
C PRO A 717 -16.68 -79.57 -59.23
N VAL A 718 -15.85 -80.60 -59.42
CA VAL A 718 -15.23 -81.30 -58.30
C VAL A 718 -13.70 -81.24 -58.40
N SER A 719 -13.00 -81.41 -57.31
CA SER A 719 -11.55 -81.53 -57.29
C SER A 719 -11.05 -82.71 -58.04
N SER A 720 -9.76 -82.80 -58.32
CA SER A 720 -9.10 -83.97 -58.93
C SER A 720 -9.31 -85.26 -58.13
N LYS A 721 -9.75 -85.18 -56.90
CA LYS A 721 -10.07 -86.29 -56.01
C LYS A 721 -11.58 -86.59 -55.99
N GLY A 722 -12.40 -85.88 -56.76
CA GLY A 722 -13.83 -85.97 -56.78
C GLY A 722 -14.56 -85.30 -55.62
N GLU A 723 -13.88 -84.51 -54.89
CA GLU A 723 -14.44 -83.83 -53.72
C GLU A 723 -15.05 -82.46 -54.16
N MET A 724 -16.06 -82.00 -53.40
CA MET A 724 -16.70 -80.73 -53.60
C MET A 724 -15.66 -79.63 -53.48
N ILE A 725 -15.70 -78.66 -54.42
CA ILE A 725 -14.81 -77.49 -54.33
C ILE A 725 -15.39 -76.46 -53.37
N VAL A 726 -14.65 -76.15 -52.33
CA VAL A 726 -14.96 -75.07 -51.38
C VAL A 726 -13.95 -74.00 -51.63
N TYR A 727 -14.39 -72.79 -51.93
CA TYR A 727 -13.56 -71.63 -52.07
C TYR A 727 -13.59 -70.88 -50.76
N GLU A 728 -12.43 -70.82 -50.00
CA GLU A 728 -12.27 -69.90 -48.88
C GLU A 728 -12.07 -68.53 -49.46
N VAL A 729 -12.96 -67.60 -49.18
CA VAL A 729 -12.86 -66.22 -49.69
C VAL A 729 -12.87 -65.27 -48.55
N SER A 730 -12.06 -64.25 -48.63
CA SER A 730 -12.03 -63.12 -47.72
C SER A 730 -11.48 -61.84 -48.40
N VAL A 731 -11.67 -60.70 -47.76
CA VAL A 731 -11.13 -59.46 -48.27
C VAL A 731 -10.40 -58.73 -47.16
N THR A 732 -9.25 -58.21 -47.45
CA THR A 732 -8.59 -57.18 -46.57
C THR A 732 -8.64 -55.85 -47.25
N SER A 733 -8.80 -54.76 -46.45
CA SER A 733 -8.91 -53.40 -46.98
C SER A 733 -8.17 -52.43 -46.05
N THR A 734 -7.43 -51.56 -46.69
CA THR A 734 -6.83 -50.41 -46.01
C THR A 734 -7.12 -49.14 -46.86
N PRO A 735 -8.34 -48.58 -46.76
CA PRO A 735 -8.80 -47.49 -47.63
C PRO A 735 -7.83 -46.28 -47.63
N VAL A 736 -7.20 -45.98 -46.52
CA VAL A 736 -6.22 -44.85 -46.38
C VAL A 736 -5.02 -45.03 -47.33
N LYS A 737 -4.63 -46.29 -47.62
CA LYS A 737 -3.54 -46.64 -48.53
C LYS A 737 -4.04 -47.06 -49.92
N ASP A 738 -5.33 -46.96 -50.17
CA ASP A 738 -6.00 -47.41 -51.38
C ASP A 738 -5.74 -48.89 -51.69
N GLN A 739 -5.71 -49.75 -50.65
CA GLN A 739 -5.48 -51.18 -50.76
C GLN A 739 -6.77 -51.95 -50.56
N PHE A 740 -7.10 -52.80 -51.49
CA PHE A 740 -8.21 -53.71 -51.40
C PHE A 740 -7.77 -55.05 -52.05
N THR A 741 -7.64 -56.06 -51.24
CA THR A 741 -7.10 -57.37 -51.67
C THR A 741 -8.13 -58.44 -51.44
N PHE A 742 -8.50 -59.22 -52.54
CA PHE A 742 -9.33 -60.37 -52.49
C PHE A 742 -8.47 -61.61 -52.29
N HIS A 743 -8.77 -62.36 -51.25
CA HIS A 743 -8.05 -63.59 -50.91
C HIS A 743 -8.95 -64.80 -51.29
N VAL A 744 -8.39 -65.70 -52.08
CA VAL A 744 -9.07 -66.97 -52.42
C VAL A 744 -8.14 -68.15 -52.16
N ASN A 745 -8.56 -69.09 -51.31
CA ASN A 745 -7.79 -70.23 -50.89
C ASN A 745 -6.31 -69.88 -50.49
N GLY A 746 -6.17 -68.80 -49.77
CA GLY A 746 -4.85 -68.29 -49.27
C GLY A 746 -3.99 -67.60 -50.28
N LYS A 747 -4.44 -67.33 -51.48
CA LYS A 747 -3.77 -66.48 -52.49
C LYS A 747 -4.39 -65.12 -52.59
N ASP A 748 -3.60 -64.13 -52.85
CA ASP A 748 -3.96 -62.69 -52.93
C ASP A 748 -4.20 -62.27 -54.38
N TYR A 749 -5.32 -61.62 -54.63
CA TYR A 749 -5.73 -61.08 -55.93
C TYR A 749 -6.04 -59.62 -55.82
N ASN A 750 -5.41 -58.82 -56.67
CA ASN A 750 -5.61 -57.36 -56.80
C ASN A 750 -6.24 -57.09 -58.19
N SER A 751 -6.42 -55.84 -58.52
CA SER A 751 -7.10 -55.39 -59.77
C SER A 751 -6.53 -56.04 -61.07
N ASP A 752 -5.29 -56.55 -61.05
CA ASP A 752 -4.58 -57.09 -62.24
C ASP A 752 -4.31 -58.58 -62.25
N SER A 753 -5.03 -59.32 -61.45
CA SER A 753 -4.80 -60.71 -61.32
C SER A 753 -5.58 -61.52 -62.39
N ASP A 754 -5.25 -62.74 -62.66
CA ASP A 754 -5.43 -63.76 -63.71
C ASP A 754 -6.80 -63.88 -64.43
N GLY A 755 -7.70 -62.91 -64.35
CA GLY A 755 -9.01 -62.89 -65.02
C GLY A 755 -10.11 -63.77 -64.37
N MET A 756 -9.76 -64.75 -63.52
CA MET A 756 -10.70 -65.52 -62.76
C MET A 756 -11.08 -64.87 -61.44
N PHE A 757 -10.14 -64.20 -60.86
CA PHE A 757 -10.30 -63.52 -59.58
C PHE A 757 -9.78 -62.05 -59.68
N THR A 758 -10.65 -61.07 -59.63
CA THR A 758 -10.30 -59.68 -59.80
C THR A 758 -11.06 -58.80 -58.81
N VAL A 759 -10.51 -57.66 -58.57
CA VAL A 759 -11.16 -56.61 -57.80
C VAL A 759 -11.61 -55.52 -58.78
N THR A 760 -12.82 -55.06 -58.67
CA THR A 760 -13.38 -54.01 -59.51
C THR A 760 -14.24 -53.05 -58.70
N GLY A 761 -14.62 -51.90 -59.27
CA GLY A 761 -15.53 -50.96 -58.66
C GLY A 761 -14.79 -49.72 -58.17
N THR A 762 -15.54 -48.70 -57.73
CA THR A 762 -15.01 -47.48 -57.06
C THR A 762 -14.60 -47.79 -55.65
N LYS A 763 -13.94 -46.82 -54.97
CA LYS A 763 -13.62 -46.93 -53.56
C LYS A 763 -14.85 -47.19 -52.68
N ALA A 764 -16.02 -46.70 -53.11
CA ALA A 764 -17.30 -46.89 -52.44
C ALA A 764 -17.90 -48.30 -52.72
N ASP A 765 -17.69 -48.83 -53.94
CA ASP A 765 -18.35 -50.05 -54.43
C ASP A 765 -17.33 -51.18 -54.62
N ARG A 766 -16.46 -51.44 -53.65
CA ARG A 766 -15.43 -52.47 -53.76
C ARG A 766 -15.99 -53.82 -53.92
N ILE A 767 -15.74 -54.37 -55.10
CA ILE A 767 -16.35 -55.65 -55.54
C ILE A 767 -15.22 -56.68 -55.76
N ALA A 768 -15.28 -57.76 -54.98
CA ALA A 768 -14.48 -58.93 -55.22
C ALA A 768 -15.15 -59.78 -56.27
N ASN A 769 -14.51 -60.04 -57.35
CA ASN A 769 -15.10 -60.78 -58.48
C ASN A 769 -14.46 -62.18 -58.62
N MET A 770 -15.32 -63.16 -58.89
CA MET A 770 -14.95 -64.57 -59.24
C MET A 770 -15.60 -65.00 -60.54
N THR A 771 -14.84 -65.63 -61.38
CA THR A 771 -15.38 -66.36 -62.51
C THR A 771 -15.22 -67.87 -62.26
N ILE A 772 -16.34 -68.62 -62.29
CA ILE A 772 -16.31 -70.09 -62.09
C ILE A 772 -16.83 -70.74 -63.37
N ILE A 773 -16.02 -71.70 -63.84
CA ILE A 773 -16.28 -72.41 -65.09
C ILE A 773 -16.84 -73.80 -64.79
N ASN A 774 -17.96 -74.17 -65.46
CA ASN A 774 -18.51 -75.56 -65.43
C ASN A 774 -18.27 -76.20 -66.77
N THR A 775 -17.95 -77.46 -66.67
CA THR A 775 -17.81 -78.38 -67.84
C THR A 775 -19.18 -79.01 -68.16
N THR A 776 -19.42 -79.22 -69.47
CA THR A 776 -20.62 -79.92 -69.96
C THR A 776 -20.64 -81.29 -69.40
N GLY A 777 -21.74 -81.69 -68.73
CA GLY A 777 -21.98 -83.01 -68.21
C GLY A 777 -22.46 -83.95 -69.27
N LYS A 778 -21.88 -85.16 -69.41
CA LYS A 778 -22.68 -86.25 -70.16
C LYS A 778 -24.04 -86.41 -69.39
N LYS A 779 -25.13 -86.32 -70.16
CA LYS A 779 -26.45 -86.66 -69.62
C LYS A 779 -26.43 -88.03 -69.02
N LEU A 780 -26.57 -88.19 -67.77
CA LEU A 780 -26.91 -89.39 -67.04
C LEU A 780 -28.43 -89.52 -67.10
N PRO A 781 -28.89 -90.80 -67.31
CA PRO A 781 -30.32 -91.01 -67.17
C PRO A 781 -30.86 -90.57 -65.83
N ASN A 782 -32.04 -90.03 -65.92
CA ASN A 782 -32.71 -89.44 -64.75
C ASN A 782 -33.12 -90.65 -63.81
N THR A 783 -32.32 -90.96 -62.84
CA THR A 783 -32.62 -91.77 -61.70
C THR A 783 -32.52 -90.99 -60.42
N GLY A 784 -33.73 -90.69 -59.92
CA GLY A 784 -33.97 -89.92 -58.81
C GLY A 784 -33.26 -90.30 -57.51
N SER A 785 -32.90 -89.42 -56.78
CA SER A 785 -33.33 -89.14 -55.44
C SER A 785 -32.32 -88.24 -54.75
N ASN A 786 -32.81 -87.19 -54.28
CA ASN A 786 -32.10 -86.22 -53.50
C ASN A 786 -31.58 -86.74 -52.13
N GLN A 787 -31.82 -88.01 -51.83
CA GLN A 787 -31.41 -88.60 -50.51
C GLN A 787 -29.96 -89.07 -50.46
N MET A 788 -29.28 -89.25 -51.63
CA MET A 788 -27.89 -89.73 -51.59
C MET A 788 -26.90 -88.57 -51.33
N LEU A 789 -27.27 -87.34 -51.62
CA LEU A 789 -26.39 -86.11 -51.36
C LEU A 789 -26.31 -85.84 -49.86
N ILE A 790 -27.40 -86.09 -49.13
CA ILE A 790 -27.40 -85.78 -47.69
C ILE A 790 -26.61 -86.88 -46.89
N LEU A 791 -26.55 -88.07 -47.38
CA LEU A 791 -25.75 -89.18 -46.75
C LEU A 791 -24.26 -89.03 -47.01
N LEU A 792 -23.79 -88.37 -48.15
CA LEU A 792 -22.40 -88.06 -48.41
C LEU A 792 -21.90 -86.95 -47.53
N MET A 793 -22.71 -85.94 -47.31
CA MET A 793 -22.40 -84.80 -46.42
C MET A 793 -22.28 -85.22 -44.95
N ALA A 794 -23.05 -86.17 -44.52
CA ALA A 794 -22.96 -86.69 -43.15
C ALA A 794 -21.71 -87.61 -42.93
N ALA A 795 -21.22 -88.26 -43.98
CA ALA A 795 -20.00 -89.15 -43.88
C ALA A 795 -18.70 -88.26 -43.85
N PHE A 796 -18.72 -87.15 -44.52
CA PHE A 796 -17.54 -86.23 -44.46
C PHE A 796 -17.40 -85.46 -43.17
N ALA A 797 -18.46 -85.11 -42.48
CA ALA A 797 -18.40 -84.52 -41.15
C ALA A 797 -17.78 -85.44 -40.11
N ALA A 798 -17.91 -86.73 -40.19
CA ALA A 798 -17.27 -87.71 -39.31
C ALA A 798 -15.80 -87.96 -39.58
N GLY A 799 -15.33 -87.76 -40.85
CA GLY A 799 -13.94 -87.97 -41.24
C GLY A 799 -12.99 -86.77 -40.86
N ALA A 800 -13.49 -85.55 -40.87
CA ALA A 800 -12.69 -84.35 -40.52
C ALA A 800 -12.37 -84.25 -39.00
N VAL A 801 -13.22 -84.90 -38.19
CA VAL A 801 -12.96 -84.88 -36.72
C VAL A 801 -11.81 -85.78 -36.32
N VAL A 802 -11.58 -86.85 -37.12
CA VAL A 802 -10.53 -87.83 -36.83
C VAL A 802 -9.14 -87.39 -37.22
N LEU A 803 -8.99 -86.33 -38.14
CA LEU A 803 -7.73 -85.81 -38.59
C LEU A 803 -7.22 -84.65 -37.75
N MET A 804 -8.10 -83.97 -37.01
CA MET A 804 -7.61 -82.86 -36.13
C MET A 804 -7.18 -83.29 -34.72
N THR A 805 -7.45 -84.60 -34.36
CA THR A 805 -6.99 -85.13 -33.02
C THR A 805 -5.57 -85.76 -33.06
N LYS A 806 -4.85 -85.72 -34.16
CA LYS A 806 -3.47 -86.31 -34.30
C LYS A 806 -2.38 -85.25 -34.60
N ARG A 807 -2.54 -84.02 -34.24
CA ARG A 807 -1.37 -83.08 -34.12
C ARG A 807 -1.56 -82.26 -32.86
N ARG A 808 -1.10 -82.75 -31.79
CA ARG A 808 -0.43 -81.95 -30.76
C ARG A 808 1.01 -82.27 -30.88
#